data_57c15d24eb4f2836bd8d907666433b2e
#
_entry.id   57c15d24eb4f2836bd8d907666433b2e
#
_cell.length_a   1.000
_cell.length_b   1.000
_cell.length_c   1.000
_cell.angle_alpha   90.00
_cell.angle_beta   90.00
_cell.angle_gamma   90.00
#
_symmetry.space_group_name_H-M   'P 1'
#
loop_
_entity.id
_entity.type
_entity.pdbx_description
1 polymer ?
#
loop_
_entity_poly.entity_id
_entity_poly.type
_entity_poly.pdbx_seq_one_letter_code
_entity_poly.pdbx_strand_id
1 'polypeptide(L)'
;MNSHFEISIQKIHQTFLKFFAITAPLLIVAAAARLYEVFLLQSAYGLGNCLKINIIGCLYDIWLIARLSVPVFVVFAVVDWFSPKISKLIFRIITTITILISCILITYYSIAGVPLDRSLFAYSLKEIFGIIGSSQKAAWWSYIFIIGIPAFYYLASRRDYHIKNWMYGIYLLIIFAGFCFGKPMMDNSKDQYTADNKLRHFVSSVASGFNQKSSNPIAEDAALFQNHFPEHQFISTDFPFLHNDNSRNTLSDFFNLKDEKPNLVFVVVEGLGREFSGKNSTVPSATPFLDSLAANSLCWTNCLSTSMRTIQALPSIFGALPMGKTGFMNLRDNAPDYHSLLKILHQNGYRSSFFYGGWLCFDDMCYFMRQNQIDFTLDEHLYDSVPERNNWGIYDDFMFAEALKSIKNDNKPRIDVYLTLTTHDPFEYPDEEKYINQYLSIANAANTSVNSSMTRAYASYLFLDKSLRQLIDGYRQKPGFDNTIFVITGDHSFNTSAEPIEVHHVPLVIWSPMLKSARQMDALASHRDITPSFLALLKERYGISTPDKVAWLNRGLDTAQQFRCTTFSPLLDVSRTISRMVAHGCLTDDNSTKQIGYNGQHLTLTSVADSLNISSLLKSYRALDQYVTSNNALLENKMQQNGFYTVFKVNSHGERMFLFQKSGLEVGDFDGRANAADISNEFPLELCKYEVTGHESQIIFTTSFKINVPDIVNGLKIVTEISRNGEQIHWSAEEPCGNWFSDFNKWADFTTTYNMRAENYQLQEGDVIKIYIWNAKKCKAHLADLNISLKYATK
;
A
#
# COMPACT_ATOMS: atom_id res chain seq x y z
N MET A 1 -63.89 7.32 17.65
CA MET A 1 -62.86 6.85 16.75
C MET A 1 -62.34 7.97 15.83
N ASN A 2 -63.19 8.85 15.28
CA ASN A 2 -62.77 9.96 14.39
C ASN A 2 -61.88 11.02 15.08
N SER A 3 -62.13 11.42 16.32
CA SER A 3 -61.34 12.44 17.03
C SER A 3 -59.88 12.00 17.32
N HIS A 4 -59.66 10.74 17.69
CA HIS A 4 -58.29 10.21 17.91
C HIS A 4 -57.50 10.10 16.62
N PHE A 5 -58.16 9.78 15.51
CA PHE A 5 -57.53 9.70 14.17
C PHE A 5 -57.16 11.09 13.66
N GLU A 6 -58.03 12.11 13.85
CA GLU A 6 -57.74 13.50 13.47
C GLU A 6 -56.57 14.08 14.28
N ILE A 7 -56.50 13.81 15.58
CA ILE A 7 -55.42 14.24 16.46
C ILE A 7 -54.08 13.58 16.05
N SER A 8 -54.15 12.33 15.66
CA SER A 8 -52.93 11.60 15.18
C SER A 8 -52.43 12.18 13.85
N ILE A 9 -53.30 12.48 12.91
CA ILE A 9 -52.93 13.11 11.61
C ILE A 9 -52.35 14.50 11.84
N GLN A 10 -52.94 15.33 12.69
CA GLN A 10 -52.42 16.64 13.02
C GLN A 10 -51.00 16.58 13.65
N LYS A 11 -50.77 15.59 14.52
CA LYS A 11 -49.47 15.40 15.17
C LYS A 11 -48.41 14.97 14.14
N ILE A 12 -48.73 14.04 13.25
CA ILE A 12 -47.85 13.63 12.17
C ILE A 12 -47.52 14.83 11.23
N HIS A 13 -48.50 15.60 10.87
CA HIS A 13 -48.32 16.79 10.06
C HIS A 13 -47.38 17.82 10.74
N GLN A 14 -47.57 18.07 12.01
CA GLN A 14 -46.68 18.97 12.78
C GLN A 14 -45.26 18.44 12.88
N THR A 15 -45.09 17.14 13.07
CA THR A 15 -43.76 16.47 13.05
C THR A 15 -43.12 16.62 11.68
N PHE A 16 -43.85 16.44 10.59
CA PHE A 16 -43.37 16.65 9.23
C PHE A 16 -42.90 18.09 8.98
N LEU A 17 -43.66 19.10 9.44
CA LEU A 17 -43.28 20.50 9.33
C LEU A 17 -41.99 20.82 10.08
N LYS A 18 -41.81 20.27 11.27
CA LYS A 18 -40.55 20.41 12.02
C LYS A 18 -39.37 19.77 11.30
N PHE A 19 -39.55 18.57 10.74
CA PHE A 19 -38.54 17.89 9.96
C PHE A 19 -38.16 18.67 8.71
N PHE A 20 -39.18 19.15 7.98
CA PHE A 20 -38.97 19.97 6.79
C PHE A 20 -38.19 21.27 7.12
N ALA A 21 -38.49 21.94 8.22
CA ALA A 21 -37.77 23.15 8.63
C ALA A 21 -36.27 22.91 8.89
N ILE A 22 -35.92 21.68 9.28
CA ILE A 22 -34.49 21.27 9.47
C ILE A 22 -33.86 20.85 8.15
N THR A 23 -34.60 20.20 7.26
CA THR A 23 -34.05 19.60 6.02
C THR A 23 -34.12 20.53 4.80
N ALA A 24 -35.06 21.48 4.73
CA ALA A 24 -35.13 22.41 3.60
C ALA A 24 -33.85 23.25 3.40
N PRO A 25 -33.19 23.76 4.44
CA PRO A 25 -31.92 24.49 4.30
C PRO A 25 -30.79 23.59 3.72
N LEU A 26 -30.88 22.25 3.79
CA LEU A 26 -29.85 21.33 3.27
C LEU A 26 -29.66 21.48 1.77
N LEU A 27 -30.73 21.73 1.02
CA LEU A 27 -30.61 21.89 -0.45
C LEU A 27 -29.75 23.12 -0.81
N ILE A 28 -29.95 24.22 -0.05
CA ILE A 28 -29.14 25.45 -0.22
C ILE A 28 -27.70 25.22 0.20
N VAL A 29 -27.51 24.51 1.31
CA VAL A 29 -26.18 24.18 1.84
C VAL A 29 -25.44 23.21 0.94
N ALA A 30 -26.13 22.22 0.34
CA ALA A 30 -25.54 21.32 -0.64
C ALA A 30 -25.06 22.09 -1.88
N ALA A 31 -25.89 23.03 -2.39
CA ALA A 31 -25.47 23.89 -3.50
C ALA A 31 -24.27 24.79 -3.13
N ALA A 32 -24.24 25.34 -1.90
CA ALA A 32 -23.10 26.12 -1.42
C ALA A 32 -21.82 25.28 -1.28
N ALA A 33 -21.94 24.04 -0.82
CA ALA A 33 -20.81 23.09 -0.75
C ALA A 33 -20.28 22.73 -2.15
N ARG A 34 -21.17 22.58 -3.16
CA ARG A 34 -20.78 22.38 -4.55
C ARG A 34 -20.09 23.62 -5.16
N LEU A 35 -20.57 24.81 -4.87
CA LEU A 35 -19.88 26.04 -5.29
C LEU A 35 -18.50 26.15 -4.63
N TYR A 36 -18.38 25.76 -3.38
CA TYR A 36 -17.09 25.69 -2.68
C TYR A 36 -16.16 24.68 -3.38
N GLU A 37 -16.64 23.50 -3.76
CA GLU A 37 -15.88 22.51 -4.50
C GLU A 37 -15.43 23.04 -5.88
N VAL A 38 -16.30 23.71 -6.63
CA VAL A 38 -15.94 24.38 -7.89
C VAL A 38 -14.81 25.37 -7.67
N PHE A 39 -14.90 26.18 -6.61
CA PHE A 39 -13.89 27.18 -6.30
C PHE A 39 -12.53 26.55 -5.97
N LEU A 40 -12.50 25.40 -5.32
CA LEU A 40 -11.28 24.65 -5.04
C LEU A 40 -10.67 24.01 -6.28
N LEU A 41 -11.50 23.47 -7.18
CA LEU A 41 -11.05 22.63 -8.30
C LEU A 41 -10.89 23.37 -9.63
N GLN A 42 -11.30 24.64 -9.74
CA GLN A 42 -11.32 25.41 -11.00
C GLN A 42 -9.93 25.55 -11.66
N SER A 43 -8.87 25.59 -10.86
CA SER A 43 -7.49 25.69 -11.38
C SER A 43 -7.03 24.38 -12.04
N ALA A 44 -7.51 23.23 -11.54
CA ALA A 44 -7.11 21.92 -12.06
C ALA A 44 -7.96 21.45 -13.25
N TYR A 45 -9.24 21.81 -13.29
CA TYR A 45 -10.20 21.32 -14.31
C TYR A 45 -10.63 22.38 -15.33
N GLY A 46 -10.32 23.66 -15.08
CA GLY A 46 -10.95 24.79 -15.76
C GLY A 46 -12.39 25.05 -15.29
N LEU A 47 -12.77 26.31 -15.19
CA LEU A 47 -14.06 26.72 -14.59
C LEU A 47 -15.27 26.09 -15.29
N GLY A 48 -15.27 26.03 -16.63
CA GLY A 48 -16.39 25.51 -17.41
C GLY A 48 -16.66 24.03 -17.17
N ASN A 49 -15.60 23.21 -17.19
CA ASN A 49 -15.72 21.77 -16.92
C ASN A 49 -16.09 21.50 -15.47
N CYS A 50 -15.48 22.21 -14.54
CA CYS A 50 -15.76 22.10 -13.12
C CYS A 50 -17.23 22.39 -12.81
N LEU A 51 -17.80 23.47 -13.39
CA LEU A 51 -19.22 23.80 -13.26
C LEU A 51 -20.12 22.71 -13.84
N LYS A 52 -19.82 22.20 -15.04
CA LYS A 52 -20.59 21.12 -15.70
C LYS A 52 -20.64 19.87 -14.81
N ILE A 53 -19.51 19.41 -14.29
CA ILE A 53 -19.43 18.22 -13.43
C ILE A 53 -20.18 18.45 -12.11
N ASN A 54 -20.05 19.63 -11.51
CA ASN A 54 -20.72 19.93 -10.24
C ASN A 54 -22.24 20.15 -10.38
N ILE A 55 -22.75 20.52 -11.55
CA ILE A 55 -24.21 20.49 -11.83
C ILE A 55 -24.72 19.04 -11.72
N ILE A 56 -24.00 18.08 -12.30
CA ILE A 56 -24.32 16.66 -12.13
C ILE A 56 -24.18 16.27 -10.65
N GLY A 57 -23.16 16.78 -9.95
CA GLY A 57 -22.97 16.58 -8.52
C GLY A 57 -24.14 17.08 -7.67
N CYS A 58 -24.79 18.20 -8.05
CA CYS A 58 -26.03 18.66 -7.40
C CYS A 58 -27.17 17.64 -7.55
N LEU A 59 -27.29 17.01 -8.73
CA LEU A 59 -28.30 15.94 -8.94
C LEU A 59 -27.99 14.74 -8.05
N TYR A 60 -26.71 14.41 -7.85
CA TYR A 60 -26.30 13.40 -6.88
C TYR A 60 -26.70 13.72 -5.46
N ASP A 61 -26.48 14.95 -5.03
CA ASP A 61 -26.82 15.38 -3.67
C ASP A 61 -28.35 15.37 -3.45
N ILE A 62 -29.13 15.82 -4.45
CA ILE A 62 -30.60 15.75 -4.43
C ILE A 62 -31.04 14.28 -4.36
N TRP A 63 -30.49 13.41 -5.17
CA TRP A 63 -30.78 11.98 -5.15
C TRP A 63 -30.49 11.33 -3.80
N LEU A 64 -29.35 11.69 -3.16
CA LEU A 64 -28.95 11.18 -1.86
C LEU A 64 -29.87 11.72 -0.74
N ILE A 65 -30.13 13.03 -0.71
CA ILE A 65 -31.00 13.67 0.27
C ILE A 65 -32.41 13.08 0.18
N ALA A 66 -32.95 12.90 -1.04
CA ALA A 66 -34.26 12.32 -1.22
C ALA A 66 -34.35 10.91 -0.61
N ARG A 67 -33.39 10.04 -0.89
CA ARG A 67 -33.38 8.66 -0.39
C ARG A 67 -33.18 8.55 1.12
N LEU A 68 -32.35 9.43 1.70
CA LEU A 68 -32.12 9.46 3.13
C LEU A 68 -33.24 10.14 3.91
N SER A 69 -34.01 11.03 3.27
CA SER A 69 -35.09 11.79 3.95
C SER A 69 -36.14 10.87 4.56
N VAL A 70 -36.50 9.75 3.92
CA VAL A 70 -37.55 8.86 4.43
C VAL A 70 -37.12 8.10 5.68
N PRO A 71 -36.01 7.33 5.69
CA PRO A 71 -35.57 6.63 6.90
C PRO A 71 -35.22 7.60 8.03
N VAL A 72 -34.60 8.76 7.72
CA VAL A 72 -34.26 9.78 8.69
C VAL A 72 -35.51 10.42 9.29
N PHE A 73 -36.58 10.64 8.47
CA PHE A 73 -37.87 11.13 8.99
C PHE A 73 -38.51 10.15 9.97
N VAL A 74 -38.46 8.85 9.71
CA VAL A 74 -38.99 7.84 10.64
C VAL A 74 -38.27 7.93 11.99
N VAL A 75 -36.94 7.99 11.99
CA VAL A 75 -36.16 8.13 13.23
C VAL A 75 -36.47 9.46 13.93
N PHE A 76 -36.57 10.56 13.16
CA PHE A 76 -36.93 11.85 13.69
C PHE A 76 -38.30 11.80 14.34
N ALA A 77 -39.32 11.22 13.70
CA ALA A 77 -40.67 11.13 14.19
C ALA A 77 -40.76 10.33 15.50
N VAL A 78 -40.00 9.26 15.64
CA VAL A 78 -39.92 8.49 16.89
C VAL A 78 -39.34 9.37 18.00
N VAL A 79 -38.23 10.06 17.76
CA VAL A 79 -37.64 10.95 18.78
C VAL A 79 -38.55 12.12 19.11
N ASP A 80 -39.23 12.73 18.10
CA ASP A 80 -40.17 13.84 18.27
C ASP A 80 -41.41 13.43 19.09
N TRP A 81 -41.82 12.16 18.99
CA TRP A 81 -42.92 11.62 19.77
C TRP A 81 -42.61 11.66 21.26
N PHE A 82 -41.39 11.36 21.67
CA PHE A 82 -40.96 11.36 23.08
C PHE A 82 -40.60 12.77 23.58
N SER A 83 -39.88 13.55 22.72
CA SER A 83 -39.44 14.88 23.14
C SER A 83 -39.26 15.85 21.95
N PRO A 84 -40.25 16.68 21.63
CA PRO A 84 -40.21 17.60 20.51
C PRO A 84 -39.09 18.66 20.54
N LYS A 85 -38.64 19.03 21.75
CA LYS A 85 -37.53 20.00 21.88
C LYS A 85 -36.17 19.34 21.64
N ILE A 86 -35.98 18.11 22.12
CA ILE A 86 -34.77 17.37 22.01
C ILE A 86 -34.57 16.87 20.56
N SER A 87 -35.66 16.45 19.87
CA SER A 87 -35.59 16.00 18.49
C SER A 87 -34.99 17.06 17.56
N LYS A 88 -35.54 18.29 17.62
CA LYS A 88 -35.03 19.42 16.82
C LYS A 88 -33.56 19.73 17.12
N LEU A 89 -33.16 19.70 18.39
CA LEU A 89 -31.79 20.01 18.78
C LEU A 89 -30.81 18.95 18.31
N ILE A 90 -31.09 17.67 18.59
CA ILE A 90 -30.23 16.55 18.22
C ILE A 90 -30.05 16.49 16.70
N PHE A 91 -31.13 16.51 15.93
CA PHE A 91 -31.04 16.43 14.48
C PHE A 91 -30.33 17.64 13.86
N ARG A 92 -30.49 18.83 14.41
CA ARG A 92 -29.74 20.01 13.99
C ARG A 92 -28.25 19.86 14.25
N ILE A 93 -27.86 19.38 15.43
CA ILE A 93 -26.45 19.17 15.78
C ILE A 93 -25.86 18.10 14.87
N ILE A 94 -26.50 16.93 14.71
CA ILE A 94 -26.02 15.85 13.86
C ILE A 94 -25.85 16.34 12.42
N THR A 95 -26.83 17.04 11.86
CA THR A 95 -26.77 17.57 10.50
C THR A 95 -25.66 18.61 10.35
N THR A 96 -25.46 19.49 11.34
CA THR A 96 -24.36 20.47 11.33
C THR A 96 -23.00 19.78 11.30
N ILE A 97 -22.80 18.74 12.12
CA ILE A 97 -21.57 17.92 12.13
C ILE A 97 -21.39 17.20 10.78
N THR A 98 -22.46 16.65 10.22
CA THR A 98 -22.43 15.99 8.90
C THR A 98 -21.98 16.95 7.79
N ILE A 99 -22.48 18.20 7.81
CA ILE A 99 -22.06 19.24 6.85
C ILE A 99 -20.60 19.62 7.08
N LEU A 100 -20.16 19.78 8.32
CA LEU A 100 -18.76 20.06 8.65
C LEU A 100 -17.83 18.97 8.10
N ILE A 101 -18.15 17.71 8.35
CA ILE A 101 -17.39 16.56 7.82
C ILE A 101 -17.40 16.61 6.29
N SER A 102 -18.53 16.90 5.65
CA SER A 102 -18.62 17.00 4.18
C SER A 102 -17.69 18.08 3.62
N CYS A 103 -17.62 19.25 4.25
CA CYS A 103 -16.71 20.33 3.83
C CYS A 103 -15.24 19.94 4.02
N ILE A 104 -14.88 19.24 5.09
CA ILE A 104 -13.54 18.71 5.32
C ILE A 104 -13.18 17.69 4.22
N LEU A 105 -14.08 16.76 3.88
CA LEU A 105 -13.88 15.76 2.84
C LEU A 105 -13.76 16.36 1.44
N ILE A 106 -14.49 17.44 1.14
CA ILE A 106 -14.33 18.21 -0.10
C ILE A 106 -12.96 18.87 -0.15
N THR A 107 -12.50 19.49 0.94
CA THR A 107 -11.18 20.09 1.03
C THR A 107 -10.08 19.02 0.87
N TYR A 108 -10.21 17.89 1.56
CA TYR A 108 -9.30 16.75 1.38
C TYR A 108 -9.24 16.32 -0.10
N TYR A 109 -10.39 16.13 -0.74
CA TYR A 109 -10.45 15.73 -2.15
C TYR A 109 -9.75 16.73 -3.08
N SER A 110 -9.87 18.02 -2.81
CA SER A 110 -9.21 19.04 -3.64
C SER A 110 -7.70 19.03 -3.54
N ILE A 111 -7.15 18.52 -2.42
CA ILE A 111 -5.70 18.40 -2.20
C ILE A 111 -5.21 17.04 -2.71
N ALA A 112 -5.88 15.96 -2.33
CA ALA A 112 -5.45 14.59 -2.61
C ALA A 112 -5.80 14.10 -4.03
N GLY A 113 -6.71 14.78 -4.73
CA GLY A 113 -7.21 14.36 -6.06
C GLY A 113 -8.10 13.12 -6.04
N VAL A 114 -8.26 12.48 -4.87
CA VAL A 114 -9.05 11.27 -4.65
C VAL A 114 -9.90 11.42 -3.39
N PRO A 115 -11.15 10.89 -3.37
CA PRO A 115 -11.98 10.99 -2.18
C PRO A 115 -11.44 10.10 -1.06
N LEU A 116 -11.56 10.57 0.18
CA LEU A 116 -11.20 9.78 1.37
C LEU A 116 -12.09 8.54 1.47
N ASP A 117 -11.51 7.43 1.88
CA ASP A 117 -12.16 6.13 1.97
C ASP A 117 -11.75 5.34 3.23
N ARG A 118 -12.10 4.05 3.27
CA ARG A 118 -11.78 3.17 4.40
C ARG A 118 -10.28 3.02 4.70
N SER A 119 -9.40 3.39 3.76
CA SER A 119 -7.95 3.31 3.97
C SER A 119 -7.47 4.18 5.14
N LEU A 120 -8.25 5.20 5.51
CA LEU A 120 -8.00 6.00 6.72
C LEU A 120 -7.81 5.13 7.98
N PHE A 121 -8.54 4.03 8.09
CA PHE A 121 -8.47 3.13 9.25
C PHE A 121 -7.29 2.13 9.20
N ALA A 122 -6.55 2.11 8.11
CA ALA A 122 -5.31 1.34 8.02
C ALA A 122 -4.12 2.09 8.66
N TYR A 123 -4.24 3.41 8.81
CA TYR A 123 -3.20 4.24 9.40
C TYR A 123 -3.36 4.41 10.91
N SER A 124 -2.25 4.42 11.63
CA SER A 124 -2.20 4.85 13.02
C SER A 124 -2.47 6.37 13.15
N LEU A 125 -2.87 6.82 14.31
CA LEU A 125 -3.06 8.26 14.55
C LEU A 125 -1.79 9.07 14.25
N LYS A 126 -0.61 8.52 14.56
CA LYS A 126 0.68 9.16 14.28
C LYS A 126 0.89 9.35 12.78
N GLU A 127 0.63 8.33 11.98
CA GLU A 127 0.73 8.42 10.52
C GLU A 127 -0.27 9.43 9.95
N ILE A 128 -1.51 9.46 10.46
CA ILE A 128 -2.51 10.45 10.06
C ILE A 128 -2.03 11.87 10.33
N PHE A 129 -1.48 12.14 11.52
CA PHE A 129 -0.93 13.46 11.85
C PHE A 129 0.33 13.78 11.05
N GLY A 130 1.18 12.78 10.76
CA GLY A 130 2.32 12.91 9.86
C GLY A 130 1.90 13.32 8.44
N ILE A 131 0.94 12.61 7.87
CA ILE A 131 0.36 12.91 6.55
C ILE A 131 -0.23 14.34 6.51
N ILE A 132 -1.01 14.72 7.53
CA ILE A 132 -1.58 16.08 7.61
C ILE A 132 -0.48 17.14 7.71
N GLY A 133 0.61 16.86 8.42
CA GLY A 133 1.75 17.76 8.58
C GLY A 133 2.59 17.95 7.32
N SER A 134 2.71 16.88 6.52
CA SER A 134 3.54 16.81 5.30
C SER A 134 2.80 17.18 4.03
N SER A 135 1.47 17.00 3.98
CA SER A 135 0.65 17.33 2.81
C SER A 135 0.54 18.83 2.56
N GLN A 136 0.19 19.20 1.33
CA GLN A 136 -0.15 20.59 0.99
C GLN A 136 -1.19 21.13 1.95
N LYS A 137 -0.88 22.26 2.60
CA LYS A 137 -1.82 22.89 3.54
C LYS A 137 -3.00 23.45 2.76
N ALA A 138 -4.20 23.19 3.27
CA ALA A 138 -5.39 23.87 2.75
C ALA A 138 -5.18 25.40 2.83
N ALA A 139 -5.56 26.10 1.78
CA ALA A 139 -5.48 27.56 1.77
C ALA A 139 -6.27 28.12 2.97
N TRP A 140 -5.73 29.12 3.67
CA TRP A 140 -6.32 29.67 4.89
C TRP A 140 -7.80 30.09 4.73
N TRP A 141 -8.19 30.53 3.56
CA TRP A 141 -9.58 30.91 3.26
C TRP A 141 -10.53 29.71 3.22
N SER A 142 -10.04 28.48 3.00
CA SER A 142 -10.83 27.25 3.04
C SER A 142 -11.49 27.05 4.40
N TYR A 143 -10.83 27.46 5.47
CA TYR A 143 -11.38 27.38 6.83
C TYR A 143 -12.63 28.24 7.02
N ILE A 144 -12.76 29.35 6.28
CA ILE A 144 -13.95 30.21 6.28
C ILE A 144 -15.16 29.40 5.78
N PHE A 145 -14.99 28.61 4.71
CA PHE A 145 -16.09 27.78 4.17
C PHE A 145 -16.35 26.55 5.03
N ILE A 146 -15.29 25.90 5.54
CA ILE A 146 -15.41 24.72 6.41
C ILE A 146 -16.23 25.05 7.67
N ILE A 147 -16.08 26.23 8.23
CA ILE A 147 -16.83 26.69 9.41
C ILE A 147 -18.10 27.43 9.03
N GLY A 148 -18.03 28.28 8.01
CA GLY A 148 -19.14 29.19 7.62
C GLY A 148 -20.35 28.44 7.07
N ILE A 149 -20.17 27.43 6.24
CA ILE A 149 -21.29 26.64 5.67
C ILE A 149 -22.07 25.91 6.76
N PRO A 150 -21.46 25.14 7.68
CA PRO A 150 -22.16 24.52 8.81
C PRO A 150 -22.80 25.54 9.76
N ALA A 151 -22.11 26.66 10.05
CA ALA A 151 -22.64 27.73 10.89
C ALA A 151 -23.88 28.38 10.27
N PHE A 152 -23.85 28.67 8.97
CA PHE A 152 -25.00 29.14 8.23
C PHE A 152 -26.18 28.18 8.33
N TYR A 153 -25.95 26.88 8.11
CA TYR A 153 -26.99 25.86 8.28
C TYR A 153 -27.57 25.89 9.70
N TYR A 154 -26.70 25.87 10.72
CA TYR A 154 -27.13 25.86 12.11
C TYR A 154 -28.02 27.06 12.43
N LEU A 155 -27.62 28.26 11.99
CA LEU A 155 -28.39 29.48 12.18
C LEU A 155 -29.70 29.50 11.38
N ALA A 156 -29.65 29.10 10.12
CA ALA A 156 -30.81 29.01 9.25
C ALA A 156 -31.86 28.03 9.82
N SER A 157 -31.43 26.84 10.24
CA SER A 157 -32.32 25.80 10.79
C SER A 157 -32.93 26.17 12.17
N ARG A 158 -32.48 27.28 12.82
CA ARG A 158 -33.08 27.80 14.06
C ARG A 158 -34.32 28.66 13.83
N ARG A 159 -34.45 29.21 12.63
CA ARG A 159 -35.60 30.09 12.31
C ARG A 159 -36.82 29.24 12.05
N ASP A 160 -37.96 29.64 12.63
CA ASP A 160 -39.24 29.08 12.27
C ASP A 160 -39.73 29.80 11.00
N TYR A 161 -39.61 29.13 9.87
CA TYR A 161 -40.03 29.65 8.58
C TYR A 161 -41.56 29.48 8.43
N HIS A 162 -42.28 30.53 8.11
CA HIS A 162 -43.64 30.43 7.57
C HIS A 162 -43.59 29.95 6.12
N ILE A 163 -43.59 28.63 5.96
CA ILE A 163 -43.43 27.99 4.66
C ILE A 163 -44.81 27.88 4.03
N LYS A 164 -44.95 28.39 2.80
CA LYS A 164 -46.19 28.27 2.04
C LYS A 164 -46.44 26.84 1.62
N ASN A 165 -47.70 26.39 1.54
CA ASN A 165 -48.08 25.00 1.24
C ASN A 165 -47.48 24.47 -0.08
N TRP A 166 -47.31 25.31 -1.09
CA TRP A 166 -46.72 24.91 -2.36
C TRP A 166 -45.23 24.50 -2.24
N MET A 167 -44.48 25.05 -1.28
CA MET A 167 -43.07 24.68 -1.06
C MET A 167 -42.94 23.25 -0.51
N TYR A 168 -43.92 22.78 0.29
CA TYR A 168 -43.96 21.35 0.68
C TYR A 168 -44.22 20.45 -0.51
N GLY A 169 -45.09 20.89 -1.44
CA GLY A 169 -45.37 20.17 -2.69
C GLY A 169 -44.09 20.00 -3.54
N ILE A 170 -43.28 21.05 -3.68
CA ILE A 170 -41.99 20.99 -4.39
C ILE A 170 -41.03 20.08 -3.68
N TYR A 171 -40.90 20.16 -2.34
CA TYR A 171 -39.99 19.26 -1.61
C TYR A 171 -40.38 17.79 -1.77
N LEU A 172 -41.67 17.47 -1.68
CA LEU A 172 -42.15 16.09 -1.92
C LEU A 172 -41.94 15.65 -3.37
N LEU A 173 -42.08 16.57 -4.33
CA LEU A 173 -41.78 16.30 -5.73
C LEU A 173 -40.28 15.98 -5.93
N ILE A 174 -39.37 16.72 -5.28
CA ILE A 174 -37.92 16.47 -5.30
C ILE A 174 -37.60 15.10 -4.71
N ILE A 175 -38.20 14.75 -3.56
CA ILE A 175 -38.02 13.45 -2.93
C ILE A 175 -38.52 12.34 -3.87
N PHE A 176 -39.72 12.50 -4.43
CA PHE A 176 -40.28 11.54 -5.36
C PHE A 176 -39.42 11.38 -6.63
N ALA A 177 -38.97 12.46 -7.21
CA ALA A 177 -38.06 12.45 -8.36
C ALA A 177 -36.73 11.71 -8.01
N GLY A 178 -36.16 11.96 -6.82
CA GLY A 178 -34.96 11.27 -6.34
C GLY A 178 -35.15 9.76 -6.17
N PHE A 179 -36.38 9.28 -5.93
CA PHE A 179 -36.68 7.84 -5.94
C PHE A 179 -36.85 7.27 -7.35
N CYS A 180 -37.43 8.02 -8.27
CA CYS A 180 -37.71 7.58 -9.63
C CYS A 180 -36.47 7.54 -10.53
N PHE A 181 -35.53 8.45 -10.29
CA PHE A 181 -34.31 8.53 -11.10
C PHE A 181 -33.19 7.64 -10.51
N GLY A 182 -32.43 6.98 -11.41
CA GLY A 182 -31.25 6.24 -11.07
C GLY A 182 -30.11 7.18 -10.61
N LYS A 183 -29.06 6.58 -10.04
CA LYS A 183 -27.83 7.29 -9.74
C LYS A 183 -27.21 7.81 -11.05
N PRO A 184 -26.89 9.10 -11.19
CA PRO A 184 -26.14 9.58 -12.35
C PRO A 184 -24.81 8.86 -12.45
N MET A 185 -24.37 8.52 -13.68
CA MET A 185 -23.06 7.88 -13.90
C MET A 185 -22.28 8.70 -14.92
N MET A 186 -20.97 8.73 -14.74
CA MET A 186 -20.04 9.38 -15.66
C MET A 186 -19.05 8.34 -16.19
N ASP A 187 -18.62 8.52 -17.43
CA ASP A 187 -17.74 7.56 -18.10
C ASP A 187 -16.32 7.59 -17.55
N ASN A 188 -15.89 8.76 -17.06
CA ASN A 188 -14.56 8.95 -16.49
C ASN A 188 -14.58 8.85 -14.95
N SER A 189 -13.70 8.04 -14.37
CA SER A 189 -13.62 7.83 -12.93
C SER A 189 -13.31 9.11 -12.14
N LYS A 190 -12.49 10.00 -12.68
CA LYS A 190 -12.11 11.27 -12.06
C LYS A 190 -13.29 12.23 -12.00
N ASP A 191 -14.05 12.34 -13.10
CA ASP A 191 -15.27 13.13 -13.15
C ASP A 191 -16.35 12.55 -12.24
N GLN A 192 -16.42 11.20 -12.17
CA GLN A 192 -17.30 10.49 -11.26
C GLN A 192 -16.96 10.81 -9.80
N TYR A 193 -15.69 10.82 -9.42
CA TYR A 193 -15.25 11.21 -8.08
C TYR A 193 -15.58 12.67 -7.76
N THR A 194 -15.44 13.57 -8.73
CA THR A 194 -15.82 14.99 -8.56
C THR A 194 -17.33 15.14 -8.42
N ALA A 195 -18.13 14.44 -9.22
CA ALA A 195 -19.59 14.50 -9.16
C ALA A 195 -20.17 13.82 -7.89
N ASP A 196 -19.57 12.74 -7.40
CA ASP A 196 -20.10 11.98 -6.26
C ASP A 196 -20.05 12.81 -4.95
N ASN A 197 -20.95 12.49 -4.02
CA ASN A 197 -20.94 13.06 -2.68
C ASN A 197 -19.82 12.42 -1.86
N LYS A 198 -18.86 13.22 -1.39
CA LYS A 198 -17.65 12.73 -0.69
C LYS A 198 -17.97 11.99 0.60
N LEU A 199 -18.98 12.45 1.35
CA LEU A 199 -19.39 11.77 2.57
C LEU A 199 -20.05 10.43 2.27
N ARG A 200 -20.92 10.37 1.25
CA ARG A 200 -21.49 9.09 0.79
C ARG A 200 -20.40 8.11 0.34
N HIS A 201 -19.42 8.60 -0.42
CA HIS A 201 -18.28 7.78 -0.85
C HIS A 201 -17.57 7.19 0.36
N PHE A 202 -17.19 8.02 1.33
CA PHE A 202 -16.53 7.58 2.56
C PHE A 202 -17.36 6.53 3.32
N VAL A 203 -18.64 6.84 3.62
CA VAL A 203 -19.52 5.93 4.37
C VAL A 203 -19.73 4.61 3.62
N SER A 204 -19.92 4.64 2.29
CA SER A 204 -20.12 3.42 1.50
C SER A 204 -18.84 2.58 1.42
N SER A 205 -17.67 3.21 1.34
CA SER A 205 -16.37 2.53 1.38
C SER A 205 -16.17 1.82 2.71
N VAL A 206 -16.48 2.49 3.83
CA VAL A 206 -16.41 1.87 5.16
C VAL A 206 -17.41 0.72 5.29
N ALA A 207 -18.67 0.93 4.90
CA ALA A 207 -19.73 -0.09 4.98
C ALA A 207 -19.41 -1.33 4.13
N SER A 208 -18.82 -1.16 2.94
CA SER A 208 -18.42 -2.29 2.09
C SER A 208 -17.35 -3.15 2.76
N GLY A 209 -16.50 -2.54 3.58
CA GLY A 209 -15.49 -3.26 4.37
C GLY A 209 -16.08 -4.22 5.41
N PHE A 210 -17.29 -3.93 5.94
CA PHE A 210 -17.98 -4.80 6.89
C PHE A 210 -18.83 -5.89 6.20
N ASN A 211 -19.27 -5.66 4.97
CA ASN A 211 -20.21 -6.56 4.26
C ASN A 211 -19.54 -7.65 3.43
N GLN A 212 -18.22 -7.75 3.42
CA GLN A 212 -17.52 -8.86 2.76
C GLN A 212 -17.68 -10.14 3.58
N LYS A 213 -18.86 -10.74 3.52
CA LYS A 213 -19.03 -12.13 3.92
C LYS A 213 -18.46 -13.00 2.80
N SER A 214 -17.44 -13.79 3.11
CA SER A 214 -17.04 -14.92 2.29
C SER A 214 -18.14 -15.97 2.40
N SER A 215 -19.08 -15.96 1.47
CA SER A 215 -20.25 -16.86 1.52
C SER A 215 -20.29 -17.82 0.34
N ASN A 216 -19.19 -17.95 -0.42
CA ASN A 216 -19.18 -18.86 -1.58
C ASN A 216 -18.22 -20.02 -1.34
N PRO A 217 -18.53 -21.19 -1.88
CA PRO A 217 -17.63 -22.31 -1.91
C PRO A 217 -16.37 -21.89 -2.69
N ILE A 218 -15.28 -21.66 -1.98
CA ILE A 218 -13.96 -21.28 -2.54
C ILE A 218 -13.54 -22.23 -3.67
N ALA A 219 -14.00 -23.49 -3.63
CA ALA A 219 -13.75 -24.48 -4.66
C ALA A 219 -14.31 -24.09 -6.04
N GLU A 220 -15.49 -23.43 -6.12
CA GLU A 220 -16.06 -22.97 -7.38
C GLU A 220 -15.25 -21.80 -7.94
N ASP A 221 -14.90 -20.83 -7.09
CA ASP A 221 -14.05 -19.71 -7.48
C ASP A 221 -12.66 -20.20 -7.92
N ALA A 222 -12.08 -21.16 -7.22
CA ALA A 222 -10.81 -21.77 -7.56
C ALA A 222 -10.87 -22.52 -8.90
N ALA A 223 -11.91 -23.30 -9.13
CA ALA A 223 -12.10 -24.03 -10.40
C ALA A 223 -12.30 -23.06 -11.58
N LEU A 224 -13.12 -22.02 -11.40
CA LEU A 224 -13.30 -20.99 -12.42
C LEU A 224 -11.96 -20.30 -12.72
N PHE A 225 -11.23 -19.88 -11.70
CA PHE A 225 -9.93 -19.22 -11.85
C PHE A 225 -8.93 -20.12 -12.57
N GLN A 226 -8.77 -21.36 -12.12
CA GLN A 226 -7.80 -22.33 -12.68
C GLN A 226 -8.10 -22.66 -14.14
N ASN A 227 -9.37 -22.70 -14.54
CA ASN A 227 -9.78 -22.90 -15.94
C ASN A 227 -9.32 -21.77 -16.88
N HIS A 228 -9.09 -20.57 -16.37
CA HIS A 228 -8.54 -19.47 -17.16
C HIS A 228 -7.04 -19.56 -17.40
N PHE A 229 -6.34 -20.40 -16.63
CA PHE A 229 -4.86 -20.55 -16.70
C PHE A 229 -4.46 -22.02 -16.91
N PRO A 230 -4.89 -22.65 -18.02
CA PRO A 230 -4.65 -24.08 -18.27
C PRO A 230 -3.17 -24.43 -18.41
N GLU A 231 -2.30 -23.43 -18.65
CA GLU A 231 -0.85 -23.61 -18.72
C GLU A 231 -0.18 -23.86 -17.37
N HIS A 232 -0.89 -23.62 -16.26
CA HIS A 232 -0.41 -23.92 -14.92
C HIS A 232 -0.91 -25.28 -14.46
N GLN A 233 -0.03 -26.01 -13.80
CA GLN A 233 -0.38 -27.27 -13.16
C GLN A 233 -0.72 -27.02 -11.68
N PHE A 234 -1.95 -26.56 -11.45
CA PHE A 234 -2.43 -26.25 -10.11
C PHE A 234 -2.50 -27.49 -9.22
N ILE A 235 -2.16 -27.34 -7.94
CA ILE A 235 -2.01 -28.44 -7.00
C ILE A 235 -3.38 -28.87 -6.44
N SER A 236 -4.17 -27.90 -5.98
CA SER A 236 -5.52 -28.14 -5.45
C SER A 236 -6.36 -26.85 -5.42
N THR A 237 -7.65 -27.02 -5.13
CA THR A 237 -8.55 -25.87 -4.89
C THR A 237 -8.36 -25.23 -3.51
N ASP A 238 -7.76 -25.94 -2.55
CA ASP A 238 -7.45 -25.40 -1.22
C ASP A 238 -6.28 -24.43 -1.25
N PHE A 239 -5.38 -24.60 -2.24
CA PHE A 239 -4.27 -23.71 -2.54
C PHE A 239 -4.42 -23.15 -3.95
N PRO A 240 -5.40 -22.27 -4.18
CA PRO A 240 -5.91 -21.96 -5.52
C PRO A 240 -4.92 -21.31 -6.46
N PHE A 241 -3.84 -20.71 -5.94
CA PHE A 241 -2.78 -20.11 -6.76
C PHE A 241 -1.53 -21.00 -6.86
N LEU A 242 -1.44 -22.03 -6.02
CA LEU A 242 -0.24 -22.87 -5.97
C LEU A 242 -0.19 -23.84 -7.16
N HIS A 243 0.93 -23.81 -7.89
CA HIS A 243 1.16 -24.67 -9.05
C HIS A 243 2.66 -25.00 -9.20
N ASN A 244 2.98 -25.97 -10.05
CA ASN A 244 4.38 -26.24 -10.39
C ASN A 244 4.99 -25.04 -11.11
N ASP A 245 6.23 -24.68 -10.74
CA ASP A 245 6.92 -23.52 -11.33
C ASP A 245 7.10 -23.73 -12.85
N ASN A 246 6.52 -22.83 -13.64
CA ASN A 246 6.63 -22.78 -15.08
C ASN A 246 7.23 -21.45 -15.59
N SER A 247 7.93 -20.74 -14.71
CA SER A 247 8.65 -19.51 -15.04
C SER A 247 9.67 -19.74 -16.15
N ARG A 248 9.85 -18.74 -17.01
CA ARG A 248 10.72 -18.83 -18.19
C ARG A 248 11.89 -17.87 -18.07
N ASN A 249 13.07 -18.35 -18.38
CA ASN A 249 14.22 -17.49 -18.55
C ASN A 249 14.11 -16.73 -19.89
N THR A 250 13.70 -15.47 -19.80
CA THR A 250 13.54 -14.59 -20.96
C THR A 250 14.64 -13.53 -21.05
N LEU A 251 15.54 -13.49 -20.07
CA LEU A 251 16.52 -12.41 -19.92
C LEU A 251 17.95 -12.80 -20.27
N SER A 252 18.38 -14.06 -20.05
CA SER A 252 19.80 -14.43 -20.15
C SER A 252 20.44 -14.15 -21.50
N ASP A 253 19.67 -14.29 -22.59
CA ASP A 253 20.19 -14.10 -23.96
C ASP A 253 20.61 -12.67 -24.25
N PHE A 254 20.16 -11.71 -23.46
CA PHE A 254 20.51 -10.30 -23.64
C PHE A 254 21.82 -9.90 -22.95
N PHE A 255 22.39 -10.75 -22.09
CA PHE A 255 23.57 -10.42 -21.30
C PHE A 255 24.78 -11.32 -21.63
N ASN A 256 25.97 -10.75 -21.54
CA ASN A 256 27.23 -11.46 -21.44
C ASN A 256 27.49 -11.84 -19.96
N LEU A 257 26.68 -12.77 -19.45
CA LEU A 257 26.73 -13.18 -18.06
C LEU A 257 28.06 -13.82 -17.69
N LYS A 258 28.65 -13.40 -16.56
CA LYS A 258 29.86 -13.97 -15.99
C LYS A 258 29.56 -15.31 -15.29
N ASP A 259 30.61 -16.01 -14.84
CA ASP A 259 30.45 -17.27 -14.10
C ASP A 259 30.00 -17.03 -12.65
N GLU A 260 30.39 -15.90 -12.08
CA GLU A 260 29.94 -15.50 -10.74
C GLU A 260 28.51 -14.97 -10.77
N LYS A 261 27.75 -15.26 -9.73
CA LYS A 261 26.39 -14.74 -9.54
C LYS A 261 26.38 -13.20 -9.61
N PRO A 262 25.51 -12.58 -10.41
CA PRO A 262 25.49 -11.12 -10.55
C PRO A 262 24.93 -10.45 -9.30
N ASN A 263 25.36 -9.22 -9.05
CA ASN A 263 24.67 -8.33 -8.14
C ASN A 263 23.40 -7.81 -8.81
N LEU A 264 22.38 -7.59 -8.01
CA LEU A 264 21.11 -6.99 -8.43
C LEU A 264 20.91 -5.66 -7.69
N VAL A 265 20.57 -4.63 -8.42
CA VAL A 265 20.24 -3.31 -7.84
C VAL A 265 18.87 -2.89 -8.35
N PHE A 266 17.92 -2.79 -7.44
CA PHE A 266 16.57 -2.33 -7.72
C PHE A 266 16.41 -0.89 -7.25
N VAL A 267 15.95 -0.02 -8.14
CA VAL A 267 15.56 1.36 -7.81
C VAL A 267 14.08 1.51 -8.12
N VAL A 268 13.29 1.54 -7.07
CA VAL A 268 11.84 1.76 -7.13
C VAL A 268 11.59 3.24 -6.87
N VAL A 269 11.13 3.93 -7.89
CA VAL A 269 11.04 5.39 -7.90
C VAL A 269 9.62 5.83 -7.57
N GLU A 270 9.50 6.61 -6.49
CA GLU A 270 8.25 7.20 -6.02
C GLU A 270 7.53 7.99 -7.11
N GLY A 271 6.29 7.62 -7.40
CA GLY A 271 5.36 8.31 -8.27
C GLY A 271 5.79 8.40 -9.75
N LEU A 272 6.84 7.69 -10.19
CA LEU A 272 7.37 7.80 -11.55
C LEU A 272 6.45 7.09 -12.56
N GLY A 273 5.43 7.81 -13.01
CA GLY A 273 4.62 7.41 -14.15
C GLY A 273 5.30 7.64 -15.49
N ARG A 274 4.78 6.99 -16.51
CA ARG A 274 5.26 7.11 -17.89
C ARG A 274 5.13 8.54 -18.44
N GLU A 275 4.19 9.33 -17.89
CA GLU A 275 3.99 10.73 -18.26
C GLU A 275 5.18 11.64 -17.92
N PHE A 276 6.07 11.24 -17.01
CA PHE A 276 7.24 12.04 -16.59
C PHE A 276 8.52 11.66 -17.33
N SER A 277 8.56 10.51 -18.01
CA SER A 277 9.77 9.93 -18.55
C SER A 277 9.61 9.37 -19.96
N GLY A 278 10.68 9.47 -20.76
CA GLY A 278 10.80 8.87 -22.08
C GLY A 278 10.16 9.68 -23.21
N LYS A 279 10.31 9.18 -24.42
CA LYS A 279 9.85 9.84 -25.65
C LYS A 279 8.33 10.00 -25.75
N ASN A 280 7.59 9.15 -25.03
CA ASN A 280 6.13 9.08 -25.08
C ASN A 280 5.50 9.77 -23.84
N SER A 281 6.28 10.57 -23.10
CA SER A 281 5.73 11.40 -22.05
C SER A 281 4.70 12.39 -22.59
N THR A 282 3.70 12.72 -21.81
CA THR A 282 2.64 13.69 -22.20
C THR A 282 3.15 15.13 -22.23
N VAL A 283 4.28 15.37 -21.58
CA VAL A 283 5.04 16.63 -21.51
C VAL A 283 6.50 16.32 -21.79
N PRO A 284 7.37 17.32 -22.02
CA PRO A 284 8.80 17.08 -22.17
C PRO A 284 9.34 16.30 -20.97
N SER A 285 10.10 15.23 -21.25
CA SER A 285 10.60 14.34 -20.20
C SER A 285 11.36 15.10 -19.13
N ALA A 286 11.06 14.78 -17.88
CA ALA A 286 11.73 15.31 -16.70
C ALA A 286 12.90 14.42 -16.22
N THR A 287 13.25 13.38 -16.97
CA THR A 287 14.26 12.38 -16.58
C THR A 287 15.28 12.13 -17.71
N PRO A 288 16.04 13.17 -18.15
CA PRO A 288 16.94 13.04 -19.33
C PRO A 288 18.06 12.01 -19.15
N PHE A 289 18.57 11.79 -17.93
CA PHE A 289 19.54 10.72 -17.68
C PHE A 289 18.90 9.33 -17.78
N LEU A 290 17.76 9.12 -17.14
CA LEU A 290 17.03 7.85 -17.22
C LEU A 290 16.61 7.56 -18.66
N ASP A 291 16.22 8.55 -19.45
CA ASP A 291 15.90 8.38 -20.87
C ASP A 291 17.12 7.92 -21.68
N SER A 292 18.28 8.55 -21.42
CA SER A 292 19.54 8.13 -22.03
C SER A 292 19.95 6.71 -21.61
N LEU A 293 19.74 6.38 -20.34
CA LEU A 293 20.00 5.03 -19.82
C LEU A 293 19.05 4.01 -20.46
N ALA A 294 17.75 4.31 -20.54
CA ALA A 294 16.73 3.46 -21.15
C ALA A 294 17.01 3.19 -22.64
N ALA A 295 17.50 4.19 -23.37
CA ALA A 295 17.92 4.03 -24.76
C ALA A 295 19.09 3.02 -24.94
N ASN A 296 19.85 2.78 -23.87
CA ASN A 296 20.98 1.84 -23.82
C ASN A 296 20.69 0.61 -22.95
N SER A 297 19.42 0.24 -22.76
CA SER A 297 18.95 -0.80 -21.85
C SER A 297 17.98 -1.77 -22.52
N LEU A 298 17.55 -2.79 -21.77
CA LEU A 298 16.27 -3.44 -22.04
C LEU A 298 15.19 -2.55 -21.44
N CYS A 299 14.32 -2.01 -22.29
CA CYS A 299 13.28 -1.08 -21.87
C CYS A 299 11.91 -1.60 -22.29
N TRP A 300 11.04 -1.85 -21.30
CA TRP A 300 9.62 -2.09 -21.56
C TRP A 300 8.89 -0.76 -21.57
N THR A 301 8.40 -0.40 -22.74
CA THR A 301 7.67 0.86 -22.93
C THR A 301 6.31 0.81 -22.25
N ASN A 302 5.75 -0.40 -22.10
CA ASN A 302 4.44 -0.64 -21.52
C ASN A 302 4.60 -1.56 -20.31
N CYS A 303 4.81 -0.98 -19.12
CA CYS A 303 4.83 -1.72 -17.87
C CYS A 303 3.75 -1.17 -16.94
N LEU A 304 3.05 -2.07 -16.24
CA LEU A 304 2.02 -1.71 -15.28
C LEU A 304 2.53 -1.92 -13.85
N SER A 305 2.41 -0.89 -13.04
CA SER A 305 2.35 -1.06 -11.59
C SER A 305 1.04 -1.77 -11.22
N THR A 306 1.05 -2.55 -10.14
CA THR A 306 -0.15 -3.23 -9.68
C THR A 306 -0.99 -2.37 -8.75
N SER A 307 -0.49 -1.22 -8.35
CA SER A 307 -1.11 -0.34 -7.37
C SER A 307 -0.94 1.12 -7.75
N MET A 308 -1.82 1.95 -7.25
CA MET A 308 -1.68 3.41 -7.23
C MET A 308 -1.07 3.91 -5.91
N ARG A 309 -0.41 3.04 -5.16
CA ARG A 309 0.27 3.34 -3.90
C ARG A 309 1.50 2.48 -3.72
N THR A 310 2.54 3.03 -3.11
CA THR A 310 3.84 2.39 -2.84
C THR A 310 3.70 1.08 -2.06
N ILE A 311 2.77 1.00 -1.12
CA ILE A 311 2.58 -0.15 -0.21
C ILE A 311 2.46 -1.51 -0.92
N GLN A 312 1.90 -1.58 -2.12
CA GLN A 312 1.75 -2.83 -2.85
C GLN A 312 2.81 -3.02 -3.94
N ALA A 313 3.59 -2.00 -4.28
CA ALA A 313 4.62 -2.11 -5.31
C ALA A 313 5.69 -3.14 -4.91
N LEU A 314 6.24 -3.06 -3.70
CA LEU A 314 7.28 -3.98 -3.22
C LEU A 314 6.80 -5.44 -3.17
N PRO A 315 5.64 -5.79 -2.57
CA PRO A 315 5.11 -7.16 -2.64
C PRO A 315 4.92 -7.67 -4.07
N SER A 316 4.52 -6.80 -4.99
CA SER A 316 4.31 -7.17 -6.39
C SER A 316 5.62 -7.39 -7.14
N ILE A 317 6.60 -6.50 -6.99
CA ILE A 317 7.92 -6.60 -7.63
C ILE A 317 8.68 -7.82 -7.11
N PHE A 318 8.73 -8.01 -5.79
CA PHE A 318 9.58 -9.00 -5.15
C PHE A 318 8.91 -10.35 -4.89
N GLY A 319 7.62 -10.51 -5.17
CA GLY A 319 6.95 -11.79 -4.93
C GLY A 319 5.70 -12.05 -5.75
N ALA A 320 5.27 -11.10 -6.59
CA ALA A 320 3.98 -11.16 -7.27
C ALA A 320 2.82 -11.53 -6.31
N LEU A 321 2.88 -11.00 -5.09
CA LEU A 321 2.04 -11.40 -3.97
C LEU A 321 0.60 -10.87 -4.11
N PRO A 322 -0.38 -11.57 -3.53
CA PRO A 322 -1.76 -11.09 -3.46
C PRO A 322 -1.84 -9.82 -2.59
N MET A 323 -2.97 -9.16 -2.62
CA MET A 323 -3.21 -7.95 -1.83
C MET A 323 -3.74 -8.26 -0.44
N GLY A 324 -4.71 -9.17 -0.34
CA GLY A 324 -5.53 -9.34 0.84
C GLY A 324 -6.51 -8.18 1.05
N LYS A 325 -7.06 -8.09 2.23
CA LYS A 325 -8.13 -7.13 2.54
C LYS A 325 -7.67 -5.68 2.64
N THR A 326 -6.45 -5.44 3.12
CA THR A 326 -5.96 -4.09 3.48
C THR A 326 -4.62 -3.73 2.87
N GLY A 327 -3.94 -4.66 2.25
CA GLY A 327 -2.58 -4.59 1.74
C GLY A 327 -1.75 -5.74 2.28
N PHE A 328 -0.88 -6.33 1.45
CA PHE A 328 -0.08 -7.48 1.88
C PHE A 328 0.84 -7.12 3.06
N MET A 329 1.48 -5.96 3.02
CA MET A 329 2.35 -5.50 4.10
C MET A 329 1.58 -5.28 5.42
N ASN A 330 0.33 -4.82 5.35
CA ASN A 330 -0.51 -4.61 6.54
C ASN A 330 -0.99 -5.92 7.20
N LEU A 331 -0.74 -7.07 6.60
CA LEU A 331 -0.96 -8.35 7.27
C LEU A 331 0.04 -8.55 8.41
N ARG A 332 1.17 -7.85 8.39
CA ARG A 332 2.22 -7.93 9.41
C ARG A 332 2.60 -9.38 9.68
N ASP A 333 2.64 -9.78 10.95
CA ASP A 333 2.94 -11.15 11.38
C ASP A 333 1.86 -12.18 11.01
N ASN A 334 0.69 -11.73 10.53
CA ASN A 334 -0.37 -12.59 10.01
C ASN A 334 -0.27 -12.83 8.49
N ALA A 335 0.78 -12.31 7.82
CA ALA A 335 0.99 -12.62 6.43
C ALA A 335 1.13 -14.14 6.23
N PRO A 336 0.53 -14.70 5.18
CA PRO A 336 0.69 -16.11 4.87
C PRO A 336 2.16 -16.42 4.56
N ASP A 337 2.54 -17.69 4.67
CA ASP A 337 3.83 -18.15 4.13
C ASP A 337 3.87 -17.91 2.62
N TYR A 338 4.97 -17.32 2.14
CA TYR A 338 5.13 -16.98 0.74
C TYR A 338 6.57 -17.07 0.28
N HIS A 339 6.74 -17.27 -1.00
CA HIS A 339 8.01 -17.12 -1.70
C HIS A 339 8.18 -15.69 -2.21
N SER A 340 9.42 -15.20 -2.16
CA SER A 340 9.80 -13.92 -2.76
C SER A 340 11.21 -13.99 -3.32
N LEU A 341 11.53 -13.13 -4.28
CA LEU A 341 12.89 -12.98 -4.81
C LEU A 341 13.89 -12.72 -3.65
N LEU A 342 13.56 -11.85 -2.71
CA LEU A 342 14.42 -11.50 -1.58
C LEU A 342 14.72 -12.71 -0.69
N LYS A 343 13.69 -13.46 -0.26
CA LYS A 343 13.85 -14.68 0.55
C LYS A 343 14.69 -15.74 -0.17
N ILE A 344 14.37 -15.98 -1.45
CA ILE A 344 15.06 -17.02 -2.23
C ILE A 344 16.52 -16.65 -2.44
N LEU A 345 16.82 -15.39 -2.73
CA LEU A 345 18.19 -14.93 -2.88
C LEU A 345 18.96 -14.98 -1.57
N HIS A 346 18.37 -14.59 -0.45
CA HIS A 346 18.97 -14.73 0.88
C HIS A 346 19.36 -16.19 1.18
N GLN A 347 18.45 -17.14 0.91
CA GLN A 347 18.70 -18.59 1.04
C GLN A 347 19.82 -19.11 0.10
N ASN A 348 20.07 -18.40 -1.00
CA ASN A 348 21.14 -18.72 -1.95
C ASN A 348 22.43 -17.92 -1.73
N GLY A 349 22.57 -17.29 -0.55
CA GLY A 349 23.80 -16.64 -0.10
C GLY A 349 24.00 -15.22 -0.61
N TYR A 350 22.96 -14.59 -1.18
CA TYR A 350 22.99 -13.16 -1.46
C TYR A 350 22.90 -12.37 -0.15
N ARG A 351 23.66 -11.28 -0.08
CA ARG A 351 23.44 -10.25 0.92
C ARG A 351 22.36 -9.30 0.43
N SER A 352 21.40 -9.00 1.28
CA SER A 352 20.28 -8.10 0.96
C SER A 352 20.37 -6.79 1.72
N SER A 353 20.12 -5.67 1.01
CA SER A 353 20.06 -4.34 1.62
C SER A 353 18.81 -3.61 1.15
N PHE A 354 18.21 -2.83 2.04
CA PHE A 354 17.09 -1.94 1.72
C PHE A 354 17.38 -0.51 2.19
N PHE A 355 17.25 0.43 1.29
CA PHE A 355 17.56 1.85 1.49
C PHE A 355 16.32 2.69 1.25
N TYR A 356 15.97 3.53 2.24
CA TYR A 356 14.81 4.38 2.20
C TYR A 356 15.08 5.70 2.93
N GLY A 357 14.68 6.82 2.34
CA GLY A 357 14.86 8.14 2.96
C GLY A 357 13.87 8.45 4.08
N GLY A 358 12.74 7.75 4.14
CA GLY A 358 11.68 7.96 5.11
C GLY A 358 11.68 6.96 6.28
N TRP A 359 10.61 6.98 7.06
CA TRP A 359 10.40 6.05 8.15
C TRP A 359 10.01 4.66 7.63
N LEU A 360 10.88 3.67 7.83
CA LEU A 360 10.70 2.32 7.28
C LEU A 360 9.40 1.63 7.74
N CYS A 361 8.90 1.93 8.94
CA CYS A 361 7.66 1.32 9.41
C CYS A 361 6.39 2.07 8.97
N PHE A 362 6.51 3.11 8.14
CA PHE A 362 5.36 3.69 7.48
C PHE A 362 4.66 2.62 6.60
N ASP A 363 3.34 2.53 6.71
CA ASP A 363 2.53 1.52 6.03
C ASP A 363 3.00 0.06 6.26
N ASP A 364 3.60 -0.22 7.43
CA ASP A 364 4.04 -1.55 7.86
C ASP A 364 5.18 -2.16 7.01
N MET A 365 5.93 -1.36 6.25
CA MET A 365 7.00 -1.83 5.36
C MET A 365 8.09 -2.58 6.11
N CYS A 366 8.42 -2.19 7.35
CA CYS A 366 9.41 -2.87 8.18
C CYS A 366 9.05 -4.34 8.45
N TYR A 367 7.77 -4.68 8.56
CA TYR A 367 7.35 -6.08 8.70
C TYR A 367 7.65 -6.89 7.44
N PHE A 368 7.42 -6.29 6.26
CA PHE A 368 7.73 -6.94 4.99
C PHE A 368 9.23 -7.15 4.83
N MET A 369 10.07 -6.15 5.17
CA MET A 369 11.53 -6.28 5.13
C MET A 369 12.03 -7.37 6.06
N ARG A 370 11.52 -7.42 7.29
CA ARG A 370 11.85 -8.47 8.25
C ARG A 370 11.44 -9.85 7.76
N GLN A 371 10.22 -10.01 7.26
CA GLN A 371 9.75 -11.29 6.74
C GLN A 371 10.56 -11.78 5.54
N ASN A 372 11.15 -10.87 4.77
CA ASN A 372 12.04 -11.16 3.67
C ASN A 372 13.51 -11.37 4.10
N GLN A 373 13.80 -11.31 5.41
CA GLN A 373 15.13 -11.53 5.99
C GLN A 373 16.19 -10.59 5.38
N ILE A 374 15.85 -9.29 5.25
CA ILE A 374 16.80 -8.29 4.77
C ILE A 374 17.96 -8.14 5.78
N ASP A 375 19.19 -8.32 5.31
CA ASP A 375 20.38 -8.30 6.15
C ASP A 375 20.75 -6.89 6.65
N PHE A 376 20.42 -5.86 5.88
CA PHE A 376 20.75 -4.48 6.21
C PHE A 376 19.66 -3.52 5.75
N THR A 377 19.22 -2.65 6.64
CA THR A 377 18.28 -1.56 6.30
C THR A 377 18.90 -0.22 6.70
N LEU A 378 18.67 0.80 5.88
CA LEU A 378 19.03 2.17 6.16
C LEU A 378 17.81 3.06 5.91
N ASP A 379 17.38 3.79 6.95
CA ASP A 379 16.24 4.69 6.88
C ASP A 379 16.53 6.01 7.63
N GLU A 380 15.55 6.92 7.66
CA GLU A 380 15.74 8.28 8.20
C GLU A 380 16.33 8.36 9.62
N HIS A 381 16.23 7.29 10.42
CA HIS A 381 16.69 7.27 11.81
C HIS A 381 18.13 6.76 11.99
N LEU A 382 18.73 6.17 10.96
CA LEU A 382 20.01 5.47 11.03
C LEU A 382 21.18 6.28 10.46
N TYR A 383 20.95 7.54 10.07
CA TYR A 383 22.00 8.41 9.56
C TYR A 383 22.75 9.10 10.70
N ASP A 384 24.09 9.06 10.66
CA ASP A 384 24.97 9.63 11.69
C ASP A 384 24.93 11.17 11.78
N SER A 385 24.48 11.84 10.74
CA SER A 385 24.28 13.29 10.69
C SER A 385 22.81 13.62 10.45
N VAL A 386 22.35 14.78 10.89
CA VAL A 386 20.99 15.27 10.57
C VAL A 386 21.06 15.96 9.20
N PRO A 387 20.75 15.27 8.12
CA PRO A 387 20.77 15.87 6.79
C PRO A 387 19.59 16.81 6.58
N GLU A 388 19.66 17.59 5.53
CA GLU A 388 18.52 18.33 5.01
C GLU A 388 17.42 17.35 4.63
N ARG A 389 16.18 17.62 5.04
CA ARG A 389 15.03 16.73 4.87
C ARG A 389 13.72 17.51 4.76
N ASN A 390 12.73 16.90 4.14
CA ASN A 390 11.35 17.36 4.21
C ASN A 390 10.56 16.60 5.30
N ASN A 391 9.24 16.78 5.34
CA ASN A 391 8.39 16.13 6.32
C ASN A 391 8.23 14.61 6.10
N TRP A 392 8.57 14.10 4.93
CA TRP A 392 8.52 12.66 4.61
C TRP A 392 9.80 11.95 4.94
N GLY A 393 10.93 12.65 4.91
CA GLY A 393 12.23 12.07 5.19
C GLY A 393 13.39 12.80 4.54
N ILE A 394 14.46 12.08 4.31
CA ILE A 394 15.75 12.51 3.79
C ILE A 394 15.70 12.46 2.26
N TYR A 395 16.32 13.44 1.61
CA TYR A 395 16.35 13.49 0.15
C TYR A 395 17.18 12.36 -0.48
N ASP A 396 16.78 11.95 -1.69
CA ASP A 396 17.32 10.78 -2.36
C ASP A 396 18.82 10.89 -2.68
N ASP A 397 19.33 12.07 -2.98
CA ASP A 397 20.77 12.27 -3.25
C ASP A 397 21.64 11.94 -2.02
N PHE A 398 21.19 12.35 -0.84
CA PHE A 398 21.85 12.02 0.42
C PHE A 398 21.70 10.54 0.75
N MET A 399 20.49 9.99 0.64
CA MET A 399 20.22 8.57 0.88
C MET A 399 21.09 7.68 -0.03
N PHE A 400 21.23 8.01 -1.31
CA PHE A 400 22.08 7.29 -2.24
C PHE A 400 23.58 7.38 -1.87
N ALA A 401 24.04 8.56 -1.44
CA ALA A 401 25.43 8.75 -1.04
C ALA A 401 25.78 7.92 0.21
N GLU A 402 24.89 7.89 1.21
CA GLU A 402 25.08 7.07 2.42
C GLU A 402 24.97 5.57 2.12
N ALA A 403 24.00 5.17 1.31
CA ALA A 403 23.87 3.78 0.87
C ALA A 403 25.16 3.27 0.18
N LEU A 404 25.75 4.08 -0.71
CA LEU A 404 27.00 3.74 -1.36
C LEU A 404 28.17 3.54 -0.37
N LYS A 405 28.19 4.26 0.78
CA LYS A 405 29.21 4.05 1.80
C LYS A 405 29.05 2.70 2.52
N SER A 406 27.82 2.23 2.68
CA SER A 406 27.50 0.97 3.37
C SER A 406 27.83 -0.27 2.54
N ILE A 407 28.00 -0.15 1.22
CA ILE A 407 28.31 -1.25 0.33
C ILE A 407 29.70 -1.81 0.67
N LYS A 408 29.71 -3.05 1.14
CA LYS A 408 30.96 -3.73 1.55
C LYS A 408 31.79 -4.16 0.33
N ASN A 409 33.10 -4.06 0.48
CA ASN A 409 34.07 -4.52 -0.52
C ASN A 409 34.37 -6.03 -0.31
N ASP A 410 33.35 -6.86 -0.53
CA ASP A 410 33.49 -8.32 -0.51
C ASP A 410 32.94 -8.96 -1.80
N ASN A 411 33.25 -10.24 -2.03
CA ASN A 411 32.84 -10.94 -3.24
C ASN A 411 31.48 -11.65 -3.11
N LYS A 412 30.71 -11.43 -2.04
CA LYS A 412 29.38 -12.01 -1.92
C LYS A 412 28.43 -11.33 -2.90
N PRO A 413 27.62 -12.10 -3.64
CA PRO A 413 26.57 -11.49 -4.45
C PRO A 413 25.59 -10.74 -3.55
N ARG A 414 25.06 -9.62 -4.04
CA ARG A 414 24.15 -8.80 -3.26
C ARG A 414 22.91 -8.42 -4.05
N ILE A 415 21.84 -8.14 -3.32
CA ILE A 415 20.66 -7.46 -3.82
C ILE A 415 20.45 -6.19 -3.00
N ASP A 416 20.60 -5.04 -3.66
CA ASP A 416 20.40 -3.72 -3.07
C ASP A 416 19.09 -3.15 -3.59
N VAL A 417 18.18 -2.77 -2.69
CA VAL A 417 16.87 -2.22 -3.03
C VAL A 417 16.80 -0.80 -2.52
N TYR A 418 16.50 0.12 -3.41
CA TYR A 418 16.28 1.54 -3.14
C TYR A 418 14.82 1.88 -3.37
N LEU A 419 14.21 2.53 -2.40
CA LEU A 419 12.91 3.17 -2.54
C LEU A 419 13.12 4.67 -2.40
N THR A 420 12.81 5.44 -3.43
CA THR A 420 13.00 6.90 -3.42
C THR A 420 11.82 7.61 -2.75
N LEU A 421 11.98 8.88 -2.42
CA LEU A 421 11.00 9.63 -1.65
C LEU A 421 10.83 11.08 -2.12
N THR A 422 11.85 11.70 -2.70
CA THR A 422 11.88 13.15 -2.98
C THR A 422 10.78 13.61 -3.92
N THR A 423 10.30 12.73 -4.80
CA THR A 423 9.22 13.00 -5.76
C THR A 423 7.82 12.83 -5.18
N HIS A 424 7.69 12.66 -3.86
CA HIS A 424 6.40 12.62 -3.17
C HIS A 424 5.82 14.04 -2.98
N ASP A 425 4.49 14.17 -3.08
CA ASP A 425 3.79 15.42 -2.76
C ASP A 425 4.15 15.90 -1.32
N PRO A 426 4.47 17.17 -1.07
CA PRO A 426 4.30 18.38 -1.90
C PRO A 426 5.52 18.73 -2.79
N PHE A 427 6.35 17.77 -3.14
CA PHE A 427 7.49 17.92 -4.06
C PHE A 427 8.54 18.93 -3.56
N GLU A 428 8.92 18.80 -2.28
CA GLU A 428 9.97 19.61 -1.66
C GLU A 428 11.33 18.94 -1.87
N TYR A 429 12.31 19.71 -2.38
CA TYR A 429 13.67 19.23 -2.67
C TYR A 429 14.68 20.40 -2.65
N PRO A 430 15.96 20.13 -2.44
CA PRO A 430 17.00 21.18 -2.46
C PRO A 430 17.10 21.92 -3.78
N ASP A 431 17.49 23.21 -3.73
CA ASP A 431 17.67 24.06 -4.92
C ASP A 431 16.42 24.14 -5.84
N GLU A 432 15.22 24.10 -5.29
CA GLU A 432 13.94 24.00 -6.01
C GLU A 432 13.84 24.99 -7.17
N GLU A 433 14.14 26.27 -6.96
CA GLU A 433 14.04 27.33 -7.98
C GLU A 433 14.92 27.03 -9.21
N LYS A 434 16.11 26.50 -9.00
CA LYS A 434 17.04 26.09 -10.06
C LYS A 434 16.44 25.01 -10.95
N TYR A 435 15.86 23.96 -10.36
CA TYR A 435 15.28 22.84 -11.12
C TYR A 435 13.97 23.25 -11.80
N ILE A 436 13.15 24.11 -11.18
CA ILE A 436 11.98 24.70 -11.81
C ILE A 436 12.39 25.47 -13.07
N ASN A 437 13.38 26.36 -12.97
CA ASN A 437 13.87 27.14 -14.12
C ASN A 437 14.47 26.23 -15.21
N GLN A 438 15.17 25.17 -14.83
CA GLN A 438 15.71 24.19 -15.75
C GLN A 438 14.57 23.44 -16.48
N TYR A 439 13.54 22.97 -15.78
CA TYR A 439 12.41 22.28 -16.41
C TYR A 439 11.62 23.21 -17.34
N LEU A 440 11.37 24.45 -16.92
CA LEU A 440 10.72 25.46 -17.78
C LEU A 440 11.52 25.72 -19.05
N SER A 441 12.85 25.73 -18.99
CA SER A 441 13.71 25.86 -20.16
C SER A 441 13.55 24.68 -21.12
N ILE A 442 13.45 23.44 -20.62
CA ILE A 442 13.18 22.22 -21.39
C ILE A 442 11.80 22.34 -22.07
N ALA A 443 10.77 22.71 -21.32
CA ALA A 443 9.41 22.86 -21.82
C ALA A 443 9.29 23.93 -22.90
N ASN A 444 9.94 25.09 -22.70
CA ASN A 444 9.97 26.17 -23.68
C ASN A 444 10.71 25.76 -24.98
N ALA A 445 11.84 25.04 -24.87
CA ALA A 445 12.55 24.52 -26.03
C ALA A 445 11.71 23.51 -26.84
N ALA A 446 10.80 22.79 -26.18
CA ALA A 446 9.85 21.89 -26.81
C ALA A 446 8.53 22.55 -27.26
N ASN A 447 8.41 23.89 -27.12
CA ASN A 447 7.19 24.66 -27.38
C ASN A 447 5.96 24.09 -26.64
N THR A 448 6.15 23.56 -25.44
CA THR A 448 5.10 22.94 -24.65
C THR A 448 4.70 23.85 -23.48
N SER A 449 3.41 24.12 -23.36
CA SER A 449 2.87 24.81 -22.20
C SER A 449 2.70 23.82 -21.03
N VAL A 450 3.31 24.14 -19.90
CA VAL A 450 3.23 23.31 -18.68
C VAL A 450 2.28 23.95 -17.69
N ASN A 451 1.43 23.13 -17.08
CA ASN A 451 0.57 23.60 -16.00
C ASN A 451 1.42 24.06 -14.80
N SER A 452 1.26 25.32 -14.40
CA SER A 452 2.03 25.94 -13.31
C SER A 452 1.91 25.17 -11.98
N SER A 453 0.78 24.51 -11.71
CA SER A 453 0.58 23.71 -10.50
C SER A 453 1.38 22.41 -10.52
N MET A 454 1.80 21.93 -11.70
CA MET A 454 2.55 20.69 -11.85
C MET A 454 4.05 20.92 -12.08
N THR A 455 4.47 22.17 -12.33
CA THR A 455 5.88 22.49 -12.65
C THR A 455 6.82 22.01 -11.54
N ARG A 456 6.42 22.16 -10.28
CA ARG A 456 7.19 21.72 -9.12
C ARG A 456 7.37 20.19 -9.11
N ALA A 457 6.31 19.46 -9.41
CA ALA A 457 6.38 18.00 -9.54
C ALA A 457 7.34 17.57 -10.65
N TYR A 458 7.22 18.14 -11.86
CA TYR A 458 8.14 17.83 -12.97
C TYR A 458 9.59 18.16 -12.61
N ALA A 459 9.83 19.29 -11.96
CA ALA A 459 11.16 19.71 -11.57
C ALA A 459 11.77 18.82 -10.47
N SER A 460 10.96 18.19 -9.59
CA SER A 460 11.44 17.21 -8.63
C SER A 460 12.02 15.95 -9.28
N TYR A 461 11.48 15.54 -10.43
CA TYR A 461 12.04 14.44 -11.21
C TYR A 461 13.39 14.79 -11.87
N LEU A 462 13.66 16.05 -12.19
CA LEU A 462 15.01 16.47 -12.61
C LEU A 462 16.03 16.34 -11.47
N PHE A 463 15.65 16.69 -10.25
CA PHE A 463 16.50 16.49 -9.08
C PHE A 463 16.77 14.99 -8.86
N LEU A 464 15.73 14.16 -8.91
CA LEU A 464 15.87 12.71 -8.80
C LEU A 464 16.74 12.12 -9.90
N ASP A 465 16.55 12.54 -11.16
CA ASP A 465 17.29 12.06 -12.31
C ASP A 465 18.80 12.31 -12.17
N LYS A 466 19.17 13.49 -11.64
CA LYS A 466 20.55 13.79 -11.28
C LYS A 466 21.05 12.88 -10.15
N SER A 467 20.23 12.62 -9.15
CA SER A 467 20.58 11.75 -8.03
C SER A 467 20.75 10.29 -8.48
N LEU A 468 19.92 9.81 -9.41
CA LEU A 468 20.08 8.50 -10.07
C LEU A 468 21.40 8.39 -10.83
N ARG A 469 21.79 9.45 -11.55
CA ARG A 469 23.09 9.47 -12.21
C ARG A 469 24.23 9.32 -11.19
N GLN A 470 24.17 10.06 -10.09
CA GLN A 470 25.16 9.96 -9.01
C GLN A 470 25.21 8.56 -8.40
N LEU A 471 24.07 7.90 -8.21
CA LEU A 471 24.00 6.52 -7.73
C LEU A 471 24.73 5.57 -8.69
N ILE A 472 24.41 5.60 -9.98
CA ILE A 472 25.05 4.73 -10.99
C ILE A 472 26.55 5.02 -11.08
N ASP A 473 26.95 6.29 -11.08
CA ASP A 473 28.38 6.68 -11.11
C ASP A 473 29.12 6.25 -9.82
N GLY A 474 28.42 6.28 -8.67
CA GLY A 474 28.93 5.74 -7.42
C GLY A 474 29.14 4.22 -7.47
N TYR A 475 28.21 3.48 -8.05
CA TYR A 475 28.36 2.02 -8.26
C TYR A 475 29.52 1.68 -9.19
N ARG A 476 29.87 2.50 -10.17
CA ARG A 476 31.03 2.30 -11.06
C ARG A 476 32.34 2.22 -10.28
N GLN A 477 32.40 2.83 -9.08
CA GLN A 477 33.55 2.79 -8.19
C GLN A 477 33.53 1.60 -7.22
N LYS A 478 32.49 0.74 -7.25
CA LYS A 478 32.34 -0.38 -6.33
C LYS A 478 32.80 -1.69 -6.95
N PRO A 479 33.39 -2.59 -6.17
CA PRO A 479 33.70 -3.94 -6.63
C PRO A 479 32.44 -4.65 -7.15
N GLY A 480 32.60 -5.39 -8.23
CA GLY A 480 31.52 -6.15 -8.86
C GLY A 480 30.57 -5.31 -9.72
N PHE A 481 30.84 -4.02 -9.97
CA PHE A 481 30.04 -3.20 -10.88
C PHE A 481 29.84 -3.87 -12.23
N ASP A 482 30.92 -4.38 -12.85
CA ASP A 482 30.87 -5.06 -14.14
C ASP A 482 30.07 -6.37 -14.14
N ASN A 483 29.63 -6.83 -12.97
CA ASN A 483 28.76 -7.99 -12.77
C ASN A 483 27.48 -7.59 -12.03
N THR A 484 26.90 -6.43 -12.35
CA THR A 484 25.71 -5.90 -11.71
C THR A 484 24.61 -5.64 -12.73
N ILE A 485 23.40 -6.04 -12.40
CA ILE A 485 22.17 -5.75 -13.16
C ILE A 485 21.35 -4.74 -12.38
N PHE A 486 21.02 -3.63 -13.00
CA PHE A 486 20.18 -2.58 -12.46
C PHE A 486 18.77 -2.69 -13.01
N VAL A 487 17.77 -2.58 -12.14
CA VAL A 487 16.34 -2.58 -12.48
C VAL A 487 15.75 -1.28 -11.93
N ILE A 488 15.24 -0.43 -12.81
CA ILE A 488 14.66 0.86 -12.45
C ILE A 488 13.21 0.88 -12.92
N THR A 489 12.28 1.17 -12.00
CA THR A 489 10.85 1.26 -12.30
C THR A 489 10.18 2.26 -11.37
N GLY A 490 9.04 2.83 -11.78
CA GLY A 490 8.18 3.55 -10.84
C GLY A 490 7.43 2.59 -9.93
N ASP A 491 7.14 2.97 -8.70
CA ASP A 491 6.27 2.20 -7.81
C ASP A 491 4.80 2.30 -8.24
N HIS A 492 4.38 3.46 -8.67
CA HIS A 492 3.10 3.77 -9.33
C HIS A 492 3.24 5.05 -10.17
N SER A 493 2.19 5.41 -10.92
CA SER A 493 2.11 6.72 -11.57
C SER A 493 1.48 7.74 -10.62
N PHE A 494 1.94 8.98 -10.67
CA PHE A 494 1.21 10.08 -10.07
C PHE A 494 -0.09 10.29 -10.87
N ASN A 495 -1.24 10.17 -10.22
CA ASN A 495 -2.56 10.04 -10.84
C ASN A 495 -2.98 11.29 -11.64
N THR A 496 -2.37 11.52 -12.80
CA THR A 496 -2.66 12.65 -13.70
C THR A 496 -3.42 12.23 -14.97
N SER A 497 -3.45 10.92 -15.29
CA SER A 497 -4.11 10.41 -16.49
C SER A 497 -5.61 10.26 -16.32
N ALA A 498 -6.37 10.53 -17.38
CA ALA A 498 -7.79 10.26 -17.45
C ALA A 498 -8.13 8.80 -17.79
N GLU A 499 -7.22 8.08 -18.45
CA GLU A 499 -7.42 6.69 -18.87
C GLU A 499 -7.16 5.72 -17.71
N PRO A 500 -8.06 4.76 -17.47
CA PRO A 500 -7.96 3.85 -16.32
C PRO A 500 -6.69 2.99 -16.26
N ILE A 501 -6.05 2.71 -17.39
CA ILE A 501 -4.83 1.90 -17.48
C ILE A 501 -3.57 2.76 -17.32
N GLU A 502 -3.62 4.00 -17.77
CA GLU A 502 -2.47 4.91 -17.77
C GLU A 502 -2.04 5.32 -16.35
N VAL A 503 -2.98 5.31 -15.38
CA VAL A 503 -2.66 5.56 -13.96
C VAL A 503 -1.76 4.47 -13.33
N HIS A 504 -1.61 3.34 -14.00
CA HIS A 504 -0.72 2.25 -13.63
C HIS A 504 0.53 2.16 -14.51
N HIS A 505 0.64 3.02 -15.53
CA HIS A 505 1.70 2.95 -16.52
C HIS A 505 2.99 3.56 -15.99
N VAL A 506 4.02 2.72 -15.81
CA VAL A 506 5.33 3.08 -15.26
C VAL A 506 6.45 2.64 -16.22
N PRO A 507 7.62 3.27 -16.22
CA PRO A 507 8.77 2.75 -16.96
C PRO A 507 9.32 1.48 -16.28
N LEU A 508 9.87 0.56 -17.09
CA LEU A 508 10.71 -0.54 -16.61
C LEU A 508 11.98 -0.59 -17.46
N VAL A 509 13.12 -0.36 -16.81
CA VAL A 509 14.44 -0.29 -17.44
C VAL A 509 15.34 -1.31 -16.75
N ILE A 510 15.93 -2.23 -17.53
CA ILE A 510 16.93 -3.18 -17.03
C ILE A 510 18.26 -2.89 -17.75
N TRP A 511 19.23 -2.39 -17.01
CA TRP A 511 20.54 -2.03 -17.50
C TRP A 511 21.66 -2.80 -16.83
N SER A 512 22.75 -3.04 -17.55
CA SER A 512 23.96 -3.68 -17.02
C SER A 512 25.16 -3.38 -17.90
N PRO A 513 26.37 -3.26 -17.34
CA PRO A 513 27.60 -3.34 -18.14
C PRO A 513 27.74 -4.62 -18.99
N MET A 514 27.05 -5.69 -18.58
CA MET A 514 27.03 -6.99 -19.29
C MET A 514 26.05 -7.02 -20.47
N LEU A 515 25.26 -5.98 -20.69
CA LEU A 515 24.24 -5.98 -21.74
C LEU A 515 24.88 -6.07 -23.12
N LYS A 516 24.41 -7.00 -23.96
CA LYS A 516 24.93 -7.21 -25.34
C LYS A 516 24.50 -6.07 -26.26
N SER A 517 23.25 -5.69 -26.19
CA SER A 517 22.66 -4.60 -26.96
C SER A 517 21.39 -4.10 -26.34
N ALA A 518 21.11 -2.83 -26.49
CA ALA A 518 19.85 -2.23 -26.09
C ALA A 518 18.68 -2.80 -26.90
N ARG A 519 17.53 -2.95 -26.23
CA ARG A 519 16.29 -3.42 -26.84
C ARG A 519 15.10 -2.72 -26.23
N GLN A 520 14.21 -2.25 -27.06
CA GLN A 520 12.90 -1.78 -26.67
C GLN A 520 11.87 -2.90 -26.86
N MET A 521 11.07 -3.17 -25.83
CA MET A 521 9.99 -4.15 -25.80
C MET A 521 8.67 -3.40 -25.70
N ASP A 522 7.78 -3.58 -26.68
CA ASP A 522 6.45 -2.97 -26.66
C ASP A 522 5.40 -3.91 -26.05
N ALA A 523 5.75 -5.17 -25.78
CA ALA A 523 4.88 -6.10 -25.04
C ALA A 523 4.50 -5.51 -23.68
N LEU A 524 3.24 -5.71 -23.28
CA LEU A 524 2.76 -5.29 -21.98
C LEU A 524 3.38 -6.16 -20.89
N ALA A 525 4.01 -5.53 -19.92
CA ALA A 525 4.58 -6.15 -18.73
C ALA A 525 3.91 -5.61 -17.47
N SER A 526 4.18 -6.22 -16.34
CA SER A 526 3.78 -5.72 -15.03
C SER A 526 4.87 -5.97 -13.98
N HIS A 527 4.78 -5.33 -12.83
CA HIS A 527 5.66 -5.61 -11.70
C HIS A 527 5.68 -7.11 -11.32
N ARG A 528 4.57 -7.82 -11.56
CA ARG A 528 4.45 -9.24 -11.23
C ARG A 528 5.27 -10.16 -12.13
N ASP A 529 5.75 -9.67 -13.26
CA ASP A 529 6.61 -10.41 -14.18
C ASP A 529 8.08 -10.42 -13.75
N ILE A 530 8.49 -9.53 -12.84
CA ILE A 530 9.88 -9.29 -12.47
C ILE A 530 10.47 -10.48 -11.70
N THR A 531 9.86 -10.87 -10.60
CA THR A 531 10.34 -11.98 -9.76
C THR A 531 10.52 -13.28 -10.53
N PRO A 532 9.53 -13.81 -11.29
CA PRO A 532 9.72 -15.05 -12.04
C PRO A 532 10.84 -14.95 -13.10
N SER A 533 11.01 -13.78 -13.74
CA SER A 533 12.10 -13.58 -14.72
C SER A 533 13.48 -13.72 -14.11
N PHE A 534 13.73 -13.04 -12.98
CA PHE A 534 15.04 -13.08 -12.34
C PHE A 534 15.33 -14.45 -11.71
N LEU A 535 14.34 -15.08 -11.10
CA LEU A 535 14.52 -16.43 -10.56
C LEU A 535 14.80 -17.46 -11.64
N ALA A 536 14.09 -17.41 -12.78
CA ALA A 536 14.34 -18.30 -13.90
C ALA A 536 15.74 -18.11 -14.51
N LEU A 537 16.17 -16.84 -14.69
CA LEU A 537 17.53 -16.52 -15.15
C LEU A 537 18.58 -17.11 -14.20
N LEU A 538 18.44 -16.83 -12.91
CA LEU A 538 19.44 -17.23 -11.90
C LEU A 538 19.44 -18.75 -11.68
N LYS A 539 18.28 -19.41 -11.73
CA LYS A 539 18.16 -20.87 -11.67
C LYS A 539 18.89 -21.53 -12.82
N GLU A 540 18.59 -21.11 -14.05
CA GLU A 540 19.14 -21.74 -15.26
C GLU A 540 20.64 -21.48 -15.41
N ARG A 541 21.10 -20.25 -15.15
CA ARG A 541 22.50 -19.86 -15.37
C ARG A 541 23.42 -20.21 -14.21
N TYR A 542 22.93 -20.11 -12.97
CA TYR A 542 23.76 -20.21 -11.77
C TYR A 542 23.35 -21.35 -10.83
N GLY A 543 22.33 -22.12 -11.19
CA GLY A 543 21.87 -23.27 -10.40
C GLY A 543 21.39 -22.90 -9.00
N ILE A 544 20.83 -21.68 -8.80
CA ILE A 544 20.29 -21.33 -7.49
C ILE A 544 19.11 -22.26 -7.14
N SER A 545 18.98 -22.60 -5.87
CA SER A 545 17.83 -23.34 -5.38
C SER A 545 16.58 -22.47 -5.40
N THR A 546 15.57 -22.89 -6.14
CA THR A 546 14.26 -22.25 -6.22
C THR A 546 13.17 -23.26 -5.86
N PRO A 547 12.00 -22.80 -5.35
CA PRO A 547 10.89 -23.70 -5.07
C PRO A 547 10.37 -24.37 -6.35
N ASP A 548 9.98 -25.64 -6.24
CA ASP A 548 9.32 -26.37 -7.35
C ASP A 548 7.84 -25.96 -7.51
N LYS A 549 7.22 -25.46 -6.44
CA LYS A 549 5.85 -25.01 -6.41
C LYS A 549 5.80 -23.54 -6.03
N VAL A 550 5.03 -22.76 -6.77
CA VAL A 550 4.94 -21.29 -6.62
C VAL A 550 3.50 -20.80 -6.70
N ALA A 551 3.25 -19.63 -6.15
CA ALA A 551 1.94 -18.99 -6.17
C ALA A 551 1.86 -17.75 -7.09
N TRP A 552 2.95 -17.38 -7.75
CA TRP A 552 2.89 -16.31 -8.77
C TRP A 552 2.37 -16.86 -10.09
N LEU A 553 1.48 -16.11 -10.72
CA LEU A 553 0.77 -16.54 -11.93
C LEU A 553 1.44 -16.10 -13.22
N ASN A 554 2.39 -15.18 -13.11
CA ASN A 554 3.15 -14.67 -14.24
C ASN A 554 4.35 -15.58 -14.49
N ARG A 555 4.72 -15.73 -15.77
CA ARG A 555 5.78 -16.64 -16.21
C ARG A 555 7.10 -15.93 -16.49
N GLY A 556 7.12 -14.62 -16.37
CA GLY A 556 8.25 -13.73 -16.63
C GLY A 556 7.94 -12.66 -17.66
N LEU A 557 8.85 -11.72 -17.78
CA LEU A 557 8.78 -10.57 -18.68
C LEU A 557 8.68 -11.04 -20.15
N ASP A 558 7.68 -10.54 -20.85
CA ASP A 558 7.54 -10.74 -22.27
C ASP A 558 8.52 -9.84 -23.03
N THR A 559 9.39 -10.42 -23.83
CA THR A 559 10.46 -9.71 -24.56
C THR A 559 10.12 -9.40 -26.01
N ALA A 560 8.83 -9.46 -26.37
CA ALA A 560 8.39 -9.12 -27.72
C ALA A 560 8.57 -7.63 -28.02
N GLN A 561 9.15 -7.31 -29.18
CA GLN A 561 9.31 -5.94 -29.68
C GLN A 561 8.01 -5.37 -30.24
N GLN A 562 7.05 -6.22 -30.62
CA GLN A 562 5.71 -5.82 -31.02
C GLN A 562 4.75 -5.92 -29.83
N PHE A 563 3.78 -5.02 -29.78
CA PHE A 563 2.78 -5.03 -28.73
C PHE A 563 2.02 -6.36 -28.69
N ARG A 564 1.98 -6.94 -27.54
CA ARG A 564 1.09 -8.03 -27.15
C ARG A 564 0.89 -8.02 -25.63
N CYS A 565 -0.21 -8.59 -25.17
CA CYS A 565 -0.52 -8.64 -23.75
C CYS A 565 -0.68 -10.10 -23.32
N THR A 566 0.33 -10.62 -22.62
CA THR A 566 0.34 -11.96 -22.04
C THR A 566 0.39 -11.93 -20.50
N THR A 567 0.59 -10.76 -19.92
CA THR A 567 0.69 -10.58 -18.45
C THR A 567 -0.68 -10.70 -17.78
N PHE A 568 -0.67 -11.19 -16.56
CA PHE A 568 -1.78 -11.15 -15.63
C PHE A 568 -1.48 -10.15 -14.52
N SER A 569 -2.40 -9.20 -14.28
CA SER A 569 -2.19 -8.20 -13.24
C SER A 569 -3.53 -7.72 -12.65
N PRO A 570 -3.81 -8.04 -11.39
CA PRO A 570 -4.83 -7.33 -10.63
C PRO A 570 -4.35 -5.90 -10.39
N LEU A 571 -5.24 -4.93 -10.52
CA LEU A 571 -4.92 -3.52 -10.38
C LEU A 571 -5.70 -2.92 -9.21
N LEU A 572 -4.97 -2.30 -8.30
CA LEU A 572 -5.52 -1.67 -7.13
C LEU A 572 -5.70 -0.18 -7.35
N ASP A 573 -6.85 0.31 -6.94
CA ASP A 573 -7.09 1.74 -6.86
C ASP A 573 -6.49 2.35 -5.59
N VAL A 574 -6.64 3.67 -5.45
CA VAL A 574 -6.18 4.40 -4.26
C VAL A 574 -6.87 3.97 -2.97
N SER A 575 -8.05 3.34 -3.06
CA SER A 575 -8.80 2.81 -1.91
C SER A 575 -8.29 1.46 -1.42
N ARG A 576 -7.16 0.99 -1.95
CA ARG A 576 -6.59 -0.33 -1.66
C ARG A 576 -7.57 -1.47 -2.00
N THR A 577 -8.34 -1.29 -3.06
CA THR A 577 -9.28 -2.30 -3.54
C THR A 577 -8.83 -2.77 -4.91
N ILE A 578 -8.86 -4.08 -5.16
CA ILE A 578 -8.68 -4.62 -6.51
C ILE A 578 -9.90 -4.21 -7.33
N SER A 579 -9.80 -3.09 -8.04
CA SER A 579 -10.90 -2.50 -8.80
C SER A 579 -10.96 -3.01 -10.23
N ARG A 580 -9.79 -3.39 -10.77
CA ARG A 580 -9.62 -3.83 -12.16
C ARG A 580 -8.66 -5.00 -12.25
N MET A 581 -8.62 -5.62 -13.41
CA MET A 581 -7.69 -6.71 -13.68
C MET A 581 -7.32 -6.72 -15.16
N VAL A 582 -6.05 -6.94 -15.44
CA VAL A 582 -5.54 -7.28 -16.77
C VAL A 582 -5.43 -8.80 -16.87
N ALA A 583 -6.15 -9.37 -17.82
CA ALA A 583 -6.08 -10.81 -18.15
C ALA A 583 -6.47 -11.01 -19.61
N HIS A 584 -5.83 -11.96 -20.29
CA HIS A 584 -6.15 -12.36 -21.68
C HIS A 584 -6.20 -11.18 -22.67
N GLY A 585 -5.33 -10.18 -22.48
CA GLY A 585 -5.27 -8.99 -23.33
C GLY A 585 -6.36 -7.95 -23.08
N CYS A 586 -7.17 -8.11 -22.03
CA CYS A 586 -8.25 -7.21 -21.68
C CYS A 586 -8.04 -6.58 -20.30
N LEU A 587 -8.52 -5.36 -20.15
CA LEU A 587 -8.76 -4.70 -18.88
C LEU A 587 -10.24 -4.85 -18.53
N THR A 588 -10.53 -5.41 -17.36
CA THR A 588 -11.91 -5.57 -16.87
C THR A 588 -12.10 -4.90 -15.52
N ASP A 589 -13.29 -4.39 -15.32
CA ASP A 589 -13.84 -3.94 -14.04
C ASP A 589 -15.22 -4.59 -13.79
N ASP A 590 -15.92 -4.15 -12.73
CA ASP A 590 -17.24 -4.71 -12.41
C ASP A 590 -18.33 -4.43 -13.49
N ASN A 591 -18.09 -3.50 -14.40
CA ASN A 591 -19.11 -3.01 -15.34
C ASN A 591 -18.75 -3.23 -16.81
N SER A 592 -17.47 -3.39 -17.13
CA SER A 592 -17.00 -3.39 -18.51
C SER A 592 -15.74 -4.24 -18.72
N THR A 593 -15.61 -4.76 -19.93
CA THR A 593 -14.38 -5.39 -20.42
C THR A 593 -13.91 -4.64 -21.67
N LYS A 594 -12.65 -4.27 -21.69
CA LYS A 594 -12.04 -3.50 -22.77
C LYS A 594 -10.78 -4.21 -23.23
N GLN A 595 -10.63 -4.40 -24.52
CA GLN A 595 -9.40 -4.90 -25.11
C GLN A 595 -8.30 -3.83 -25.03
N ILE A 596 -7.11 -4.23 -24.59
CA ILE A 596 -5.93 -3.37 -24.50
C ILE A 596 -5.22 -3.40 -25.84
N GLY A 597 -4.97 -2.22 -26.41
CA GLY A 597 -4.16 -1.99 -27.58
C GLY A 597 -3.01 -1.01 -27.29
N TYR A 598 -2.17 -0.78 -28.27
CA TYR A 598 -1.10 0.21 -28.21
C TYR A 598 -0.97 0.91 -29.56
N ASN A 599 -1.01 2.23 -29.57
CA ASN A 599 -0.95 3.04 -30.80
C ASN A 599 0.47 3.51 -31.17
N GLY A 600 1.51 2.99 -30.48
CA GLY A 600 2.90 3.42 -30.63
C GLY A 600 3.31 4.51 -29.64
N GLN A 601 2.36 5.10 -28.91
CA GLN A 601 2.60 6.13 -27.92
C GLN A 601 1.89 5.87 -26.58
N HIS A 602 0.61 5.51 -26.64
CA HIS A 602 -0.24 5.28 -25.46
C HIS A 602 -0.93 3.93 -25.55
N LEU A 603 -1.22 3.35 -24.39
CA LEU A 603 -2.14 2.22 -24.27
C LEU A 603 -3.56 2.70 -24.64
N THR A 604 -4.28 1.89 -25.38
CA THR A 604 -5.63 2.20 -25.83
C THR A 604 -6.62 1.16 -25.34
N LEU A 605 -7.85 1.56 -25.08
CA LEU A 605 -8.91 0.70 -24.58
C LEU A 605 -10.10 0.72 -25.55
N THR A 606 -10.45 -0.47 -26.07
CA THR A 606 -11.62 -0.64 -26.95
C THR A 606 -12.63 -1.53 -26.27
N SER A 607 -13.87 -1.06 -26.11
CA SER A 607 -14.94 -1.86 -25.50
C SER A 607 -15.21 -3.13 -26.30
N VAL A 608 -15.28 -4.26 -25.64
CA VAL A 608 -15.56 -5.57 -26.24
C VAL A 608 -16.60 -6.34 -25.40
N ALA A 609 -17.29 -7.29 -26.04
CA ALA A 609 -18.12 -8.22 -25.28
C ALA A 609 -17.23 -9.12 -24.41
N ASP A 610 -17.68 -9.39 -23.19
CA ASP A 610 -16.97 -10.27 -22.25
C ASP A 610 -17.19 -11.75 -22.58
N SER A 611 -16.76 -12.15 -23.78
CA SER A 611 -16.91 -13.52 -24.28
C SER A 611 -16.09 -14.55 -23.51
N LEU A 612 -15.02 -14.10 -22.85
CA LEU A 612 -14.16 -14.92 -22.02
C LEU A 612 -14.57 -14.92 -20.54
N ASN A 613 -15.66 -14.25 -20.18
CA ASN A 613 -16.15 -14.16 -18.81
C ASN A 613 -15.10 -13.62 -17.81
N ILE A 614 -14.30 -12.63 -18.25
CA ILE A 614 -13.20 -12.06 -17.46
C ILE A 614 -13.74 -11.27 -16.26
N SER A 615 -14.95 -10.75 -16.35
CA SER A 615 -15.62 -10.09 -15.21
C SER A 615 -15.90 -11.04 -14.06
N SER A 616 -16.24 -12.30 -14.35
CA SER A 616 -16.38 -13.34 -13.32
C SER A 616 -15.02 -13.77 -12.76
N LEU A 617 -13.99 -13.84 -13.62
CA LEU A 617 -12.61 -14.10 -13.19
C LEU A 617 -12.13 -13.04 -12.17
N LEU A 618 -12.44 -11.75 -12.39
CA LEU A 618 -12.11 -10.69 -11.44
C LEU A 618 -12.79 -10.91 -10.07
N LYS A 619 -14.06 -11.29 -10.08
CA LYS A 619 -14.80 -11.58 -8.83
C LYS A 619 -14.21 -12.77 -8.09
N SER A 620 -13.94 -13.87 -8.79
CA SER A 620 -13.30 -15.04 -8.21
C SER A 620 -11.90 -14.73 -7.72
N TYR A 621 -11.09 -13.97 -8.46
CA TYR A 621 -9.77 -13.57 -8.01
C TYR A 621 -9.83 -12.79 -6.69
N ARG A 622 -10.75 -11.83 -6.54
CA ARG A 622 -10.93 -11.09 -5.28
C ARG A 622 -11.27 -12.00 -4.09
N ALA A 623 -12.13 -12.99 -4.31
CA ALA A 623 -12.49 -13.96 -3.28
C ALA A 623 -11.29 -14.83 -2.89
N LEU A 624 -10.54 -15.31 -3.88
CA LEU A 624 -9.35 -16.14 -3.69
C LEU A 624 -8.19 -15.36 -3.05
N ASP A 625 -7.97 -14.12 -3.48
CA ASP A 625 -6.95 -13.22 -2.91
C ASP A 625 -7.17 -13.03 -1.41
N GLN A 626 -8.42 -12.78 -1.00
CA GLN A 626 -8.78 -12.69 0.40
C GLN A 626 -8.65 -14.03 1.13
N TYR A 627 -9.06 -15.12 0.50
CA TYR A 627 -8.99 -16.47 1.08
C TYR A 627 -7.54 -16.87 1.36
N VAL A 628 -6.65 -16.77 0.38
CA VAL A 628 -5.25 -17.22 0.54
C VAL A 628 -4.49 -16.40 1.58
N THR A 629 -4.82 -15.11 1.71
CA THR A 629 -4.18 -14.24 2.70
C THR A 629 -4.72 -14.44 4.10
N SER A 630 -6.01 -14.76 4.24
CA SER A 630 -6.64 -14.96 5.56
C SER A 630 -6.45 -16.38 6.13
N ASN A 631 -6.17 -17.37 5.28
CA ASN A 631 -6.11 -18.78 5.67
C ASN A 631 -4.71 -19.39 5.50
N ASN A 632 -3.69 -18.57 5.26
CA ASN A 632 -2.33 -19.05 5.00
C ASN A 632 -2.29 -20.11 3.88
N ALA A 633 -2.99 -19.83 2.76
CA ALA A 633 -3.22 -20.79 1.68
C ALA A 633 -2.45 -20.44 0.38
N LEU A 634 -1.32 -19.72 0.47
CA LEU A 634 -0.43 -19.49 -0.66
C LEU A 634 0.50 -20.67 -0.93
N LEU A 635 0.95 -21.32 0.13
CA LEU A 635 1.85 -22.48 0.05
C LEU A 635 1.22 -23.66 0.78
N GLU A 636 1.52 -24.88 0.33
CA GLU A 636 1.15 -26.08 1.10
C GLU A 636 1.88 -26.06 2.43
N ASN A 637 1.18 -25.61 3.45
CA ASN A 637 1.66 -25.78 4.80
C ASN A 637 1.36 -27.21 5.25
N LYS A 638 2.39 -27.99 5.45
CA LYS A 638 2.29 -29.24 6.22
C LYS A 638 2.03 -28.94 7.71
N MET A 639 1.81 -27.67 8.06
CA MET A 639 1.43 -27.27 9.41
C MET A 639 -0.02 -27.66 9.69
N GLN A 640 -0.21 -28.83 10.27
CA GLN A 640 -1.38 -29.01 11.11
C GLN A 640 -1.24 -28.00 12.25
N GLN A 641 -2.23 -27.10 12.39
CA GLN A 641 -2.32 -26.18 13.53
C GLN A 641 -2.59 -26.98 14.82
N ASN A 642 -1.64 -27.76 15.26
CA ASN A 642 -1.70 -28.42 16.53
C ASN A 642 -1.10 -27.48 17.60
N GLY A 643 -1.97 -26.57 18.08
CA GLY A 643 -1.80 -25.89 19.34
C GLY A 643 -0.89 -24.67 19.32
N PHE A 644 -1.48 -23.50 19.56
CA PHE A 644 -0.77 -22.33 20.07
C PHE A 644 -0.36 -22.61 21.51
N TYR A 645 0.92 -22.51 21.79
CA TYR A 645 1.40 -22.54 23.15
C TYR A 645 2.05 -21.19 23.47
N THR A 646 1.36 -20.34 24.23
CA THR A 646 2.03 -19.24 24.94
C THR A 646 2.75 -19.87 26.12
N VAL A 647 4.06 -19.80 26.12
CA VAL A 647 4.86 -20.56 27.05
C VAL A 647 4.93 -19.89 28.40
N PHE A 648 5.06 -18.58 28.42
CA PHE A 648 4.88 -17.80 29.63
C PHE A 648 4.67 -16.31 29.34
N LYS A 649 4.16 -15.61 30.30
CA LYS A 649 3.93 -14.19 30.28
C LYS A 649 4.61 -13.56 31.50
N VAL A 650 5.39 -12.52 31.28
CA VAL A 650 5.86 -11.67 32.38
C VAL A 650 4.95 -10.46 32.44
N ASN A 651 4.25 -10.29 33.56
CA ASN A 651 3.38 -9.13 33.73
C ASN A 651 4.21 -7.87 34.05
N SER A 652 3.54 -6.71 34.09
CA SER A 652 4.15 -5.42 34.41
C SER A 652 4.78 -5.33 35.82
N HIS A 653 4.57 -6.34 36.67
CA HIS A 653 5.14 -6.44 38.01
C HIS A 653 6.36 -7.40 38.06
N GLY A 654 6.81 -7.94 36.92
CA GLY A 654 7.93 -8.87 36.86
C GLY A 654 7.59 -10.30 37.29
N GLU A 655 6.33 -10.62 37.56
CA GLU A 655 5.90 -11.96 37.92
C GLU A 655 5.79 -12.84 36.69
N ARG A 656 6.38 -14.03 36.74
CA ARG A 656 6.32 -15.03 35.69
C ARG A 656 5.00 -15.82 35.82
N MET A 657 4.20 -15.78 34.77
CA MET A 657 2.99 -16.59 34.70
C MET A 657 3.18 -17.68 33.64
N PHE A 658 3.43 -18.89 34.04
CA PHE A 658 3.50 -20.05 33.16
C PHE A 658 2.08 -20.40 32.71
N LEU A 659 1.79 -20.23 31.43
CA LEU A 659 0.53 -20.64 30.85
C LEU A 659 0.59 -22.10 30.36
N PHE A 660 1.79 -22.59 30.03
CA PHE A 660 2.06 -23.95 29.63
C PHE A 660 3.56 -24.23 29.73
N GLN A 661 3.97 -25.35 30.27
CA GLN A 661 5.35 -25.81 30.27
C GLN A 661 5.49 -27.04 29.37
N LYS A 662 6.23 -26.90 28.26
CA LYS A 662 6.71 -27.99 27.44
C LYS A 662 8.09 -28.42 27.92
N SER A 663 8.36 -29.71 28.01
CA SER A 663 9.71 -30.21 28.27
C SER A 663 10.64 -29.70 27.13
N GLY A 664 11.83 -29.23 27.52
CA GLY A 664 12.83 -28.73 26.58
C GLY A 664 12.79 -27.23 26.28
N LEU A 665 11.80 -26.47 26.78
CA LEU A 665 11.81 -25.03 26.68
C LEU A 665 12.28 -24.40 27.99
N GLU A 666 13.41 -23.73 27.94
CA GLU A 666 13.93 -22.91 29.03
C GLU A 666 13.81 -21.44 28.66
N VAL A 667 13.44 -20.62 29.61
CA VAL A 667 13.34 -19.18 29.47
C VAL A 667 14.39 -18.53 30.34
N GLY A 668 15.12 -17.55 29.80
CA GLY A 668 16.14 -16.81 30.47
C GLY A 668 15.65 -16.09 31.73
N ASP A 669 16.57 -15.84 32.66
CA ASP A 669 16.26 -15.13 33.88
C ASP A 669 15.92 -13.66 33.61
N PHE A 670 14.69 -13.31 33.96
CA PHE A 670 14.20 -11.95 33.94
C PHE A 670 14.25 -11.43 35.40
N ASP A 671 15.22 -10.58 35.72
CA ASP A 671 15.34 -9.96 37.07
C ASP A 671 14.27 -8.86 37.19
N GLY A 672 13.10 -9.23 37.72
CA GLY A 672 11.92 -8.39 37.86
C GLY A 672 11.98 -7.36 38.99
N ARG A 673 13.14 -6.81 39.32
CA ARG A 673 13.23 -5.70 40.29
C ARG A 673 12.74 -4.43 39.62
N ALA A 674 11.54 -4.04 39.93
CA ALA A 674 10.83 -2.89 39.36
C ALA A 674 10.44 -3.03 37.87
N ASN A 675 9.24 -3.41 37.60
CA ASN A 675 8.45 -3.31 36.35
C ASN A 675 9.14 -3.40 34.96
N ALA A 676 10.48 -3.42 34.88
CA ALA A 676 11.26 -3.48 33.68
C ALA A 676 12.69 -4.00 33.91
N ALA A 677 13.21 -4.83 33.02
CA ALA A 677 14.62 -5.23 33.01
C ALA A 677 15.48 -4.16 32.35
N ASP A 678 16.61 -3.82 32.96
CA ASP A 678 17.65 -3.02 32.33
C ASP A 678 18.46 -3.91 31.36
N ILE A 679 18.39 -3.61 30.08
CA ILE A 679 19.11 -4.32 29.02
C ILE A 679 20.27 -3.50 28.45
N SER A 680 20.86 -2.61 29.23
CA SER A 680 21.96 -1.74 28.81
C SER A 680 23.32 -2.44 28.72
N ASN A 681 23.46 -3.66 29.19
CA ASN A 681 24.67 -4.48 29.06
C ASN A 681 24.78 -5.09 27.66
N GLU A 682 25.96 -5.61 27.28
CA GLU A 682 26.18 -6.19 25.93
C GLU A 682 25.36 -7.46 25.68
N PHE A 683 25.23 -8.35 26.64
CA PHE A 683 24.41 -9.56 26.60
C PHE A 683 23.44 -9.56 27.79
N PRO A 684 22.41 -8.71 27.74
CA PRO A 684 21.61 -8.47 28.94
C PRO A 684 20.61 -9.58 29.23
N LEU A 685 20.14 -10.32 28.23
CA LEU A 685 19.01 -11.22 28.44
C LEU A 685 18.93 -12.33 27.37
N GLU A 686 18.90 -13.59 27.84
CA GLU A 686 18.46 -14.73 27.05
C GLU A 686 16.93 -14.78 27.07
N LEU A 687 16.29 -14.65 25.92
CA LEU A 687 14.83 -14.63 25.82
C LEU A 687 14.25 -16.03 25.94
N CYS A 688 14.79 -16.98 25.17
CA CYS A 688 14.40 -18.38 25.28
C CYS A 688 15.48 -19.34 24.76
N LYS A 689 15.39 -20.58 25.21
CA LYS A 689 16.20 -21.71 24.75
C LYS A 689 15.27 -22.90 24.50
N TYR A 690 15.39 -23.52 23.32
CA TYR A 690 14.55 -24.64 22.91
C TYR A 690 15.43 -25.77 22.39
N GLU A 691 15.24 -26.97 22.91
CA GLU A 691 15.88 -28.19 22.43
C GLU A 691 14.98 -28.89 21.40
N VAL A 692 15.51 -29.08 20.18
CA VAL A 692 14.81 -29.71 19.06
C VAL A 692 14.62 -31.20 19.35
N THR A 693 13.39 -31.69 19.20
CA THR A 693 13.04 -33.09 19.49
C THR A 693 13.19 -34.01 18.28
N GLY A 694 13.57 -33.47 17.12
CA GLY A 694 13.75 -34.20 15.87
C GLY A 694 12.45 -34.48 15.11
N HIS A 695 11.29 -34.18 15.68
CA HIS A 695 9.98 -34.35 15.06
C HIS A 695 9.45 -33.10 14.39
N GLU A 696 10.09 -31.96 14.61
CA GLU A 696 9.69 -30.68 14.07
C GLU A 696 10.02 -30.60 12.57
N SER A 697 9.02 -30.25 11.76
CA SER A 697 9.22 -29.84 10.36
C SER A 697 9.38 -28.33 10.25
N GLN A 698 8.81 -27.57 11.19
CA GLN A 698 8.88 -26.15 11.29
C GLN A 698 8.71 -25.67 12.73
N ILE A 699 9.45 -24.65 13.12
CA ILE A 699 9.39 -24.04 14.46
C ILE A 699 9.19 -22.53 14.27
N ILE A 700 8.20 -21.98 14.96
CA ILE A 700 7.92 -20.54 14.94
C ILE A 700 7.99 -20.02 16.37
N PHE A 701 8.94 -19.11 16.59
CA PHE A 701 9.00 -18.33 17.82
C PHE A 701 8.41 -16.96 17.57
N THR A 702 7.47 -16.55 18.41
CA THR A 702 7.01 -15.17 18.47
C THR A 702 7.36 -14.60 19.83
N THR A 703 8.12 -13.52 19.83
CA THR A 703 8.50 -12.80 21.03
C THR A 703 7.89 -11.40 20.96
N SER A 704 7.13 -11.02 21.97
CA SER A 704 6.60 -9.67 22.12
C SER A 704 6.97 -9.09 23.47
N PHE A 705 7.31 -7.81 23.49
CA PHE A 705 7.65 -7.10 24.72
C PHE A 705 7.45 -5.59 24.52
N LYS A 706 7.44 -4.87 25.64
CA LYS A 706 7.59 -3.41 25.61
C LYS A 706 9.04 -3.04 25.81
N ILE A 707 9.49 -2.04 25.10
CA ILE A 707 10.83 -1.51 25.20
C ILE A 707 10.79 0.00 25.35
N ASN A 708 11.69 0.52 26.20
CA ASN A 708 11.91 1.95 26.37
C ASN A 708 13.39 2.24 26.12
N VAL A 709 13.64 3.13 25.16
CA VAL A 709 14.98 3.60 24.81
C VAL A 709 15.03 5.11 24.90
N PRO A 710 16.03 5.69 25.59
CA PRO A 710 16.12 7.13 25.76
C PRO A 710 16.65 7.86 24.52
N ASP A 711 17.31 7.14 23.61
CA ASP A 711 17.98 7.70 22.43
C ASP A 711 18.02 6.69 21.28
N ILE A 712 18.53 7.10 20.12
CA ILE A 712 18.67 6.21 18.94
C ILE A 712 19.50 4.99 19.31
N VAL A 713 18.89 3.81 19.14
CA VAL A 713 19.51 2.54 19.50
C VAL A 713 20.15 1.90 18.28
N ASN A 714 21.41 2.24 18.03
CA ASN A 714 22.23 1.51 17.08
C ASN A 714 22.93 0.34 17.78
N GLY A 715 22.65 -0.90 17.35
CA GLY A 715 23.35 -2.09 17.83
C GLY A 715 22.62 -2.92 18.87
N LEU A 716 21.35 -2.62 19.16
CA LEU A 716 20.47 -3.58 19.84
C LEU A 716 19.98 -4.60 18.82
N LYS A 717 20.27 -5.88 19.06
CA LYS A 717 19.94 -6.97 18.13
C LYS A 717 19.19 -8.07 18.87
N ILE A 718 18.24 -8.70 18.17
CA ILE A 718 17.69 -9.97 18.57
C ILE A 718 18.41 -11.05 17.80
N VAL A 719 19.08 -11.92 18.52
CA VAL A 719 19.91 -12.99 17.93
C VAL A 719 19.19 -14.31 18.02
N THR A 720 19.22 -15.04 16.91
CA THR A 720 18.87 -16.46 16.86
C THR A 720 20.14 -17.26 16.62
N GLU A 721 20.48 -18.13 17.55
CA GLU A 721 21.62 -19.03 17.51
C GLU A 721 21.13 -20.47 17.53
N ILE A 722 21.69 -21.33 16.68
CA ILE A 722 21.46 -22.77 16.72
C ILE A 722 22.80 -23.43 17.00
N SER A 723 22.85 -24.29 18.00
CA SER A 723 24.05 -25.06 18.35
C SER A 723 23.75 -26.56 18.34
N ARG A 724 24.74 -27.36 17.92
CA ARG A 724 24.74 -28.83 17.92
C ARG A 724 25.94 -29.31 18.71
N ASN A 725 25.71 -30.13 19.72
CA ASN A 725 26.76 -30.63 20.62
C ASN A 725 27.65 -29.50 21.22
N GLY A 726 27.07 -28.34 21.41
CA GLY A 726 27.78 -27.15 21.94
C GLY A 726 28.52 -26.32 20.88
N GLU A 727 28.54 -26.74 19.61
CA GLU A 727 29.11 -25.96 18.51
C GLU A 727 28.01 -25.18 17.78
N GLN A 728 28.28 -23.90 17.50
CA GLN A 728 27.36 -23.03 16.78
C GLN A 728 27.29 -23.42 15.30
N ILE A 729 26.11 -23.87 14.83
CA ILE A 729 25.88 -24.25 13.44
C ILE A 729 25.14 -23.15 12.65
N HIS A 730 24.42 -22.27 13.35
CA HIS A 730 23.76 -21.11 12.74
C HIS A 730 23.75 -19.93 13.72
N TRP A 731 23.90 -18.75 13.17
CA TRP A 731 23.77 -17.50 13.90
C TRP A 731 23.20 -16.42 12.98
N SER A 732 22.15 -15.76 13.44
CA SER A 732 21.56 -14.61 12.77
C SER A 732 21.22 -13.54 13.79
N ALA A 733 21.42 -12.29 13.43
CA ALA A 733 21.10 -11.16 14.27
C ALA A 733 20.20 -10.20 13.46
N GLU A 734 19.01 -9.95 13.96
CA GLU A 734 18.14 -8.91 13.44
C GLU A 734 18.36 -7.66 14.29
N GLU A 735 18.78 -6.57 13.66
CA GLU A 735 18.66 -5.29 14.30
C GLU A 735 17.17 -4.95 14.36
N PRO A 736 16.58 -4.73 15.56
CA PRO A 736 15.40 -3.94 15.67
C PRO A 736 15.80 -2.63 15.02
N CYS A 737 15.30 -2.36 13.84
CA CYS A 737 15.54 -1.10 13.16
C CYS A 737 15.23 0.00 14.15
N GLY A 738 16.05 1.05 14.25
CA GLY A 738 15.79 2.23 15.09
C GLY A 738 14.41 2.84 14.86
N ASN A 739 13.74 2.41 13.80
CA ASN A 739 12.39 2.68 13.35
C ASN A 739 11.28 2.07 14.18
N TRP A 740 11.56 1.11 15.02
CA TRP A 740 10.55 0.49 15.89
C TRP A 740 10.16 1.42 17.01
N PHE A 741 10.95 2.47 17.23
CA PHE A 741 10.74 3.45 18.27
C PHE A 741 10.38 4.79 17.66
N SER A 742 9.09 5.02 17.59
CA SER A 742 8.58 6.32 17.13
C SER A 742 8.83 7.45 18.13
N ASP A 743 9.05 7.11 19.40
CA ASP A 743 9.18 8.06 20.50
C ASP A 743 10.23 7.57 21.51
N PHE A 744 11.34 8.30 21.63
CA PHE A 744 12.32 8.04 22.67
C PHE A 744 11.75 8.37 24.06
N ASN A 745 12.25 7.69 25.08
CA ASN A 745 11.77 7.79 26.48
C ASN A 745 10.30 7.41 26.67
N LYS A 746 9.69 6.68 25.73
CA LYS A 746 8.35 6.10 25.88
C LYS A 746 8.41 4.59 25.67
N TRP A 747 7.47 3.90 26.28
CA TRP A 747 7.32 2.46 26.07
C TRP A 747 6.70 2.19 24.71
N ALA A 748 7.39 1.43 23.88
CA ALA A 748 6.91 0.97 22.58
C ALA A 748 6.69 -0.55 22.58
N ASP A 749 5.61 -1.01 21.99
CA ASP A 749 5.36 -2.43 21.80
C ASP A 749 6.22 -2.98 20.67
N PHE A 750 6.83 -4.12 20.93
CA PHE A 750 7.69 -4.82 20.01
C PHE A 750 7.24 -6.27 19.87
N THR A 751 7.15 -6.76 18.65
CA THR A 751 6.87 -8.18 18.37
C THR A 751 7.75 -8.65 17.23
N THR A 752 8.41 -9.76 17.42
CA THR A 752 9.18 -10.43 16.36
C THR A 752 8.79 -11.90 16.27
N THR A 753 8.81 -12.43 15.05
CA THR A 753 8.50 -13.84 14.78
C THR A 753 9.62 -14.46 13.97
N TYR A 754 10.22 -15.49 14.47
CA TYR A 754 11.19 -16.32 13.78
C TYR A 754 10.53 -17.59 13.30
N ASN A 755 10.59 -17.80 11.99
CA ASN A 755 10.03 -18.96 11.33
C ASN A 755 11.17 -19.82 10.77
N MET A 756 11.41 -20.97 11.39
CA MET A 756 12.47 -21.91 11.03
C MET A 756 11.88 -23.19 10.47
N ARG A 757 12.15 -23.48 9.21
CA ARG A 757 11.90 -24.81 8.64
C ARG A 757 13.08 -25.72 8.96
N ALA A 758 12.80 -26.89 9.51
CA ALA A 758 13.86 -27.82 9.91
C ALA A 758 14.80 -28.19 8.76
N GLU A 759 14.26 -28.33 7.55
CA GLU A 759 15.04 -28.62 6.34
C GLU A 759 16.07 -27.51 5.98
N ASN A 760 15.69 -26.23 6.15
CA ASN A 760 16.54 -25.11 5.80
C ASN A 760 17.76 -24.97 6.74
N TYR A 761 17.59 -25.37 8.00
CA TYR A 761 18.63 -25.35 9.03
C TYR A 761 19.21 -26.73 9.30
N GLN A 762 18.77 -27.77 8.56
CA GLN A 762 19.15 -29.17 8.78
C GLN A 762 19.04 -29.58 10.26
N LEU A 763 17.94 -29.15 10.93
CA LEU A 763 17.73 -29.41 12.34
C LEU A 763 17.66 -30.91 12.65
N GLN A 764 18.35 -31.29 13.72
CA GLN A 764 18.42 -32.67 14.25
C GLN A 764 17.95 -32.68 15.71
N GLU A 765 17.59 -33.87 16.18
CA GLU A 765 17.31 -34.08 17.60
C GLU A 765 18.52 -33.67 18.46
N GLY A 766 18.27 -32.93 19.52
CA GLY A 766 19.30 -32.41 20.42
C GLY A 766 19.93 -31.08 19.97
N ASP A 767 19.56 -30.51 18.82
CA ASP A 767 19.97 -29.16 18.47
C ASP A 767 19.32 -28.16 19.45
N VAL A 768 20.06 -27.15 19.83
CA VAL A 768 19.61 -26.13 20.77
C VAL A 768 19.46 -24.80 20.04
N ILE A 769 18.23 -24.27 20.03
CA ILE A 769 17.91 -22.94 19.50
C ILE A 769 17.84 -21.96 20.66
N LYS A 770 18.66 -20.91 20.59
CA LYS A 770 18.65 -19.77 21.53
C LYS A 770 18.18 -18.51 20.87
N ILE A 771 17.35 -17.74 21.56
CA ILE A 771 16.98 -16.39 21.17
C ILE A 771 17.37 -15.47 22.34
N TYR A 772 18.19 -14.46 22.02
CA TYR A 772 18.68 -13.52 23.05
C TYR A 772 18.82 -12.10 22.50
N ILE A 773 18.87 -11.13 23.39
CA ILE A 773 19.16 -9.75 23.05
C ILE A 773 20.67 -9.54 23.11
N TRP A 774 21.24 -8.98 22.04
CA TRP A 774 22.62 -8.50 21.99
C TRP A 774 22.63 -7.00 21.80
N ASN A 775 23.10 -6.30 22.82
CA ASN A 775 23.26 -4.85 22.81
C ASN A 775 24.72 -4.48 22.53
N ALA A 776 25.12 -4.63 21.25
CA ALA A 776 26.52 -4.52 20.84
C ALA A 776 27.19 -3.17 21.20
N LYS A 777 26.41 -2.09 21.32
CA LYS A 777 26.89 -0.75 21.66
C LYS A 777 26.59 -0.35 23.11
N LYS A 778 26.03 -1.25 23.91
CA LYS A 778 25.67 -1.00 25.33
C LYS A 778 24.74 0.23 25.48
N CYS A 779 23.83 0.42 24.57
CA CYS A 779 22.87 1.50 24.62
C CYS A 779 21.93 1.34 25.81
N LYS A 780 21.54 2.45 26.45
CA LYS A 780 20.52 2.41 27.51
C LYS A 780 19.20 1.92 26.94
N ALA A 781 18.67 0.85 27.52
CA ALA A 781 17.36 0.32 27.12
C ALA A 781 16.72 -0.45 28.28
N HIS A 782 15.40 -0.42 28.37
CA HIS A 782 14.61 -1.15 29.34
C HIS A 782 13.55 -1.98 28.64
N LEU A 783 13.31 -3.18 29.11
CA LEU A 783 12.36 -4.14 28.56
C LEU A 783 11.30 -4.53 29.62
N ALA A 784 10.03 -4.59 29.24
CA ALA A 784 8.92 -5.00 30.07
C ALA A 784 7.90 -5.84 29.29
N ASP A 785 6.98 -6.46 29.98
CA ASP A 785 5.84 -7.24 29.44
C ASP A 785 6.29 -8.31 28.41
N LEU A 786 7.38 -9.03 28.68
CA LEU A 786 7.90 -10.07 27.80
C LEU A 786 6.92 -11.23 27.64
N ASN A 787 6.60 -11.55 26.38
CA ASN A 787 5.78 -12.67 25.98
C ASN A 787 6.52 -13.51 24.95
N ILE A 788 6.61 -14.82 25.15
CA ILE A 788 7.21 -15.72 24.18
C ILE A 788 6.21 -16.81 23.84
N SER A 789 5.94 -17.01 22.57
CA SER A 789 5.15 -18.12 22.07
C SER A 789 5.99 -18.99 21.15
N LEU A 790 5.84 -20.29 21.28
CA LEU A 790 6.45 -21.28 20.42
C LEU A 790 5.33 -22.06 19.72
N LYS A 791 5.40 -22.14 18.41
CA LYS A 791 4.58 -23.04 17.60
C LYS A 791 5.52 -23.97 16.85
N TYR A 792 5.11 -25.19 16.66
CA TYR A 792 5.83 -26.10 15.77
C TYR A 792 4.88 -26.98 15.00
N ALA A 793 5.30 -27.38 13.79
CA ALA A 793 4.67 -28.45 13.04
C ALA A 793 5.51 -29.71 13.17
N THR A 794 4.88 -30.85 13.22
CA THR A 794 5.55 -32.15 13.18
C THR A 794 5.75 -32.61 11.73
N LYS A 795 6.76 -33.47 11.51
CA LYS A 795 7.00 -34.11 10.22
C LYS A 795 5.86 -35.01 9.83
#